data_08492048cf2f6bc8ef8d19652b1f2977
#
_entry.id   08492048cf2f6bc8ef8d19652b1f2977
#
_cell.length_a   1.000
_cell.length_b   1.000
_cell.length_c   1.000
_cell.angle_alpha   90.00
_cell.angle_beta   90.00
_cell.angle_gamma   90.00
#
_symmetry.space_group_name_H-M   'P 1'
#
loop_
_entity.id
_entity.type
_entity.pdbx_description
1 polymer ?
#
loop_
_entity_poly.entity_id
_entity_poly.type
_entity_poly.pdbx_seq_one_letter_code
_entity_poly.pdbx_strand_id
1 'polypeptide(L)'
;MQVTLGSESFKNLYHYDGQLGSICSKDSTKFVLWSPTAKSVKLALFDTGDYNLEKSPKEVISMIKGEKGTWYYETNVNLKGAYYTYLVNNIGNEKEVTDPYAKAVGVNGRRAMVIDLNETNPKGWEKDIKPELIDVIDSIIYEMHIRDFTIDESSGISLEIKGKYNGVWQRGTTLFGNGDIKTGVDHLVELGITHLHLLPTFDYMSIDETKLDNPQYNWGYDPQNYNVPEGSYSTNSYEAKIRIEEFKKMIMELHKVGIRVVMDVVYNHTAATDNSNLNLAVPNYYYRQNSQGCFSNGSGCGNELASERSMVRKMIVDSVIFWASEYHIDGFRFDLMGLHDITTMTKIREELNKIDESIIVYGEGWTGGDSPLLDSEKSTKLNIIKYGDLQIAAFSDEMRDGIRGHVFENSVPGFVNGYKGVEEMIKFGIVASVKHDQIKYGINPSPYEGYSVTFWANKPYQTINYASAHDNLTLWDKLQTTNKHQKEDDLKAMNKMSAAIVLTSQGIPFFQGGEEILRTKQYSGGSFEENSYNKPDSINAIDWKRKETYSDVFNYYKGLIKLRKSHRAFRMNSDTNIQKGINFLEKGINFTSDNVVAYTIDGNVVNDAWKSIVVIFNANNEKIQVTIPKKDWVIVVNRESAGIKNLGEINGDKVIVPKNTSYVLVDKKSFENK
;
A
#
# COMPACT_ATOMS: atom_id res chain seq x y z
N MET A 1 10.89 -38.69 21.39
CA MET A 1 11.46 -37.33 21.30
C MET A 1 10.32 -36.37 20.98
N GLN A 2 10.06 -35.42 21.82
CA GLN A 2 9.04 -34.38 21.53
C GLN A 2 9.63 -33.45 20.45
N VAL A 3 9.01 -33.41 19.28
CA VAL A 3 9.50 -32.59 18.15
C VAL A 3 9.11 -31.15 18.41
N THR A 4 10.10 -30.27 18.47
CA THR A 4 9.88 -28.85 18.71
C THR A 4 9.12 -28.20 17.51
N LEU A 5 8.06 -27.51 17.80
CA LEU A 5 7.29 -26.71 16.78
C LEU A 5 8.24 -25.77 16.02
N GLY A 6 8.10 -25.72 14.72
CA GLY A 6 8.94 -24.86 13.86
C GLY A 6 10.35 -25.40 13.56
N SER A 7 10.76 -26.54 14.16
CA SER A 7 12.04 -27.16 13.82
C SER A 7 12.02 -27.79 12.44
N GLU A 8 13.21 -28.05 11.86
CA GLU A 8 13.33 -28.76 10.58
C GLU A 8 12.76 -30.20 10.69
N SER A 9 12.89 -30.85 11.83
CA SER A 9 12.27 -32.16 12.08
C SER A 9 10.75 -32.07 12.05
N PHE A 10 10.17 -31.01 12.61
CA PHE A 10 8.71 -30.78 12.53
C PHE A 10 8.25 -30.55 11.09
N LYS A 11 8.97 -29.74 10.35
CA LYS A 11 8.72 -29.49 8.93
C LYS A 11 8.75 -30.79 8.12
N ASN A 12 9.78 -31.63 8.28
CA ASN A 12 9.91 -32.89 7.56
C ASN A 12 8.76 -33.87 7.85
N LEU A 13 8.21 -33.85 9.06
CA LEU A 13 7.08 -34.68 9.46
C LEU A 13 5.72 -34.13 8.97
N TYR A 14 5.53 -32.81 9.00
CA TYR A 14 4.21 -32.22 8.94
C TYR A 14 4.01 -31.18 7.82
N HIS A 15 5.05 -30.85 7.04
CA HIS A 15 4.84 -29.99 5.88
C HIS A 15 3.93 -30.67 4.85
N TYR A 16 2.88 -29.96 4.45
CA TYR A 16 1.88 -30.45 3.51
C TYR A 16 1.74 -29.50 2.34
N ASP A 17 2.01 -29.97 1.13
CA ASP A 17 1.95 -29.18 -0.10
C ASP A 17 0.57 -29.20 -0.77
N GLY A 18 -0.34 -30.06 -0.30
CA GLY A 18 -1.66 -30.21 -0.88
C GLY A 18 -2.60 -29.04 -0.59
N GLN A 19 -3.78 -29.10 -1.19
CA GLN A 19 -4.82 -28.12 -1.04
C GLN A 19 -5.49 -28.23 0.35
N LEU A 20 -5.70 -27.09 1.00
CA LEU A 20 -6.41 -26.96 2.28
C LEU A 20 -7.72 -26.19 2.08
N GLY A 21 -8.60 -26.30 3.10
CA GLY A 21 -9.92 -25.67 3.05
C GLY A 21 -11.01 -26.56 2.47
N SER A 22 -12.17 -25.96 2.12
CA SER A 22 -13.24 -26.66 1.43
C SER A 22 -13.01 -26.67 -0.09
N ILE A 23 -13.18 -27.83 -0.68
CA ILE A 23 -13.04 -28.08 -2.11
C ILE A 23 -14.37 -28.61 -2.60
N CYS A 24 -15.08 -27.83 -3.41
CA CYS A 24 -16.39 -28.15 -3.95
C CYS A 24 -16.28 -28.53 -5.42
N SER A 25 -16.90 -29.62 -5.80
CA SER A 25 -17.13 -30.02 -7.20
C SER A 25 -18.62 -30.14 -7.50
N LYS A 26 -18.96 -30.50 -8.74
CA LYS A 26 -20.36 -30.69 -9.13
C LYS A 26 -21.09 -31.72 -8.25
N ASP A 27 -20.39 -32.81 -7.90
CA ASP A 27 -21.00 -34.00 -7.28
C ASP A 27 -20.38 -34.38 -5.92
N SER A 28 -19.42 -33.60 -5.42
CA SER A 28 -18.73 -33.91 -4.18
C SER A 28 -18.23 -32.68 -3.44
N THR A 29 -17.97 -32.84 -2.15
CA THR A 29 -17.32 -31.82 -1.32
C THR A 29 -16.27 -32.48 -0.44
N LYS A 30 -15.10 -31.86 -0.37
CA LYS A 30 -13.99 -32.29 0.51
C LYS A 30 -13.56 -31.15 1.41
N PHE A 31 -13.31 -31.43 2.67
CA PHE A 31 -12.80 -30.53 3.67
C PHE A 31 -11.43 -31.02 4.14
N VAL A 32 -10.43 -30.15 4.18
CA VAL A 32 -9.07 -30.50 4.62
C VAL A 32 -8.55 -29.42 5.57
N LEU A 33 -8.33 -29.81 6.81
CA LEU A 33 -7.70 -28.98 7.83
C LEU A 33 -6.30 -29.51 8.16
N TRP A 34 -5.29 -28.63 8.22
CA TRP A 34 -3.99 -28.96 8.77
C TRP A 34 -3.97 -28.65 10.27
N SER A 35 -3.89 -29.70 11.08
CA SER A 35 -3.83 -29.64 12.55
C SER A 35 -3.06 -30.83 13.10
N PRO A 36 -1.71 -30.84 12.99
CA PRO A 36 -0.86 -31.99 13.33
C PRO A 36 -0.88 -32.31 14.81
N THR A 37 -1.20 -31.34 15.67
CA THR A 37 -1.25 -31.49 17.12
C THR A 37 -2.61 -31.99 17.64
N ALA A 38 -3.65 -31.98 16.81
CA ALA A 38 -4.99 -32.38 17.20
C ALA A 38 -5.07 -33.91 17.51
N LYS A 39 -5.82 -34.22 18.54
CA LYS A 39 -6.20 -35.62 18.90
C LYS A 39 -7.43 -36.07 18.12
N SER A 40 -8.34 -35.14 17.82
CA SER A 40 -9.52 -35.35 16.99
C SER A 40 -9.97 -34.04 16.38
N VAL A 41 -10.58 -34.14 15.20
CA VAL A 41 -11.23 -33.01 14.50
C VAL A 41 -12.61 -33.49 14.04
N LYS A 42 -13.61 -32.63 14.20
CA LYS A 42 -14.94 -32.84 13.65
C LYS A 42 -15.30 -31.66 12.76
N LEU A 43 -16.09 -31.90 11.73
CA LEU A 43 -16.73 -30.91 10.89
C LEU A 43 -18.12 -30.62 11.45
N ALA A 44 -18.44 -29.36 11.73
CA ALA A 44 -19.75 -28.91 12.14
C ALA A 44 -20.40 -28.16 10.98
N LEU A 45 -21.58 -28.60 10.51
CA LEU A 45 -22.35 -28.03 9.42
C LEU A 45 -23.52 -27.20 9.94
N PHE A 46 -23.79 -26.07 9.24
CA PHE A 46 -24.86 -25.14 9.59
C PHE A 46 -25.61 -24.71 8.32
N ASP A 47 -26.88 -24.32 8.49
CA ASP A 47 -27.71 -23.81 7.41
C ASP A 47 -27.51 -22.29 7.19
N THR A 48 -26.97 -21.54 8.19
CA THR A 48 -26.75 -20.10 8.09
C THR A 48 -25.36 -19.69 8.59
N GLY A 49 -24.84 -18.61 8.01
CA GLY A 49 -23.60 -17.94 8.45
C GLY A 49 -23.80 -17.03 9.67
N ASP A 50 -25.03 -16.78 10.10
CA ASP A 50 -25.33 -15.95 11.26
C ASP A 50 -25.38 -16.78 12.55
N TYR A 51 -24.39 -16.60 13.39
CA TYR A 51 -24.29 -17.25 14.70
C TYR A 51 -25.47 -16.95 15.64
N ASN A 52 -26.10 -15.79 15.47
CA ASN A 52 -27.24 -15.42 16.34
C ASN A 52 -28.53 -16.15 15.98
N LEU A 53 -28.68 -16.53 14.71
CA LEU A 53 -29.87 -17.25 14.22
C LEU A 53 -29.79 -18.76 14.49
N GLU A 54 -28.56 -19.32 14.42
CA GLU A 54 -28.36 -20.76 14.58
C GLU A 54 -27.15 -21.00 15.50
N LYS A 55 -27.44 -21.36 16.78
CA LYS A 55 -26.36 -21.52 17.79
C LYS A 55 -25.75 -22.91 17.87
N SER A 56 -26.42 -23.90 17.29
CA SER A 56 -25.98 -25.29 17.29
C SER A 56 -25.86 -25.82 15.88
N PRO A 57 -24.83 -26.62 15.57
CA PRO A 57 -24.70 -27.20 14.24
C PRO A 57 -25.84 -28.16 13.93
N LYS A 58 -26.29 -28.16 12.69
CA LYS A 58 -27.24 -29.11 12.12
C LYS A 58 -26.71 -30.53 12.16
N GLU A 59 -25.43 -30.67 11.89
CA GLU A 59 -24.72 -31.95 11.84
C GLU A 59 -23.30 -31.82 12.32
N VAL A 60 -22.78 -32.84 13.01
CA VAL A 60 -21.39 -32.92 13.43
C VAL A 60 -20.79 -34.26 12.97
N ILE A 61 -19.74 -34.19 12.16
CA ILE A 61 -19.14 -35.34 11.47
C ILE A 61 -17.68 -35.49 11.92
N SER A 62 -17.28 -36.70 12.34
CA SER A 62 -15.86 -36.98 12.65
C SER A 62 -15.03 -36.98 11.39
N MET A 63 -13.92 -36.25 11.40
CA MET A 63 -12.96 -36.23 10.30
C MET A 63 -11.92 -37.36 10.44
N ILE A 64 -11.37 -37.78 9.32
CA ILE A 64 -10.38 -38.85 9.23
C ILE A 64 -8.98 -38.20 9.25
N LYS A 65 -8.05 -38.78 10.02
CA LYS A 65 -6.66 -38.32 10.04
C LYS A 65 -5.97 -38.69 8.73
N GLY A 66 -5.42 -37.68 8.05
CA GLY A 66 -4.67 -37.85 6.83
C GLY A 66 -3.16 -37.82 7.02
N GLU A 67 -2.43 -37.66 5.94
CA GLU A 67 -0.98 -37.52 5.93
C GLU A 67 -0.49 -36.17 6.44
N LYS A 68 0.75 -36.06 6.87
CA LYS A 68 1.40 -34.80 7.23
C LYS A 68 0.62 -33.94 8.26
N GLY A 69 -0.19 -34.57 9.11
CA GLY A 69 -0.97 -33.90 10.14
C GLY A 69 -2.26 -33.24 9.64
N THR A 70 -2.73 -33.60 8.45
CA THR A 70 -4.04 -33.17 7.95
C THR A 70 -5.17 -34.01 8.56
N TRP A 71 -6.37 -33.44 8.51
CA TRP A 71 -7.64 -34.07 8.79
C TRP A 71 -8.57 -33.78 7.63
N TYR A 72 -9.31 -34.80 7.16
CA TYR A 72 -10.20 -34.64 6.02
C TYR A 72 -11.56 -35.31 6.24
N TYR A 73 -12.56 -34.77 5.59
CA TYR A 73 -13.85 -35.39 5.33
C TYR A 73 -14.20 -35.22 3.87
N GLU A 74 -14.71 -36.24 3.22
CA GLU A 74 -15.11 -36.24 1.82
C GLU A 74 -16.47 -36.91 1.68
N THR A 75 -17.36 -36.31 0.89
CA THR A 75 -18.70 -36.81 0.59
C THR A 75 -19.04 -36.68 -0.88
N ASN A 76 -19.82 -37.63 -1.40
CA ASN A 76 -20.39 -37.57 -2.76
C ASN A 76 -21.65 -36.68 -2.82
N VAL A 77 -21.72 -35.68 -1.97
CA VAL A 77 -22.79 -34.68 -1.96
C VAL A 77 -22.16 -33.30 -2.19
N ASN A 78 -22.76 -32.53 -3.08
CA ASN A 78 -22.41 -31.14 -3.24
C ASN A 78 -23.03 -30.33 -2.10
N LEU A 79 -22.17 -29.88 -1.16
CA LEU A 79 -22.56 -29.07 -0.01
C LEU A 79 -22.44 -27.56 -0.27
N LYS A 80 -22.40 -27.12 -1.51
CA LYS A 80 -22.33 -25.71 -1.87
C LYS A 80 -23.42 -24.88 -1.16
N GLY A 81 -23.03 -23.79 -0.53
CA GLY A 81 -23.91 -22.93 0.26
C GLY A 81 -24.04 -23.31 1.72
N ALA A 82 -23.61 -24.53 2.12
CA ALA A 82 -23.56 -24.89 3.53
C ALA A 82 -22.47 -24.10 4.26
N TYR A 83 -22.77 -23.67 5.47
CA TYR A 83 -21.79 -23.06 6.37
C TYR A 83 -21.16 -24.12 7.25
N TYR A 84 -19.91 -23.90 7.66
CA TYR A 84 -19.19 -24.86 8.47
C TYR A 84 -18.15 -24.22 9.37
N THR A 85 -17.78 -24.97 10.43
CA THR A 85 -16.61 -24.76 11.27
C THR A 85 -15.96 -26.10 11.58
N TYR A 86 -14.75 -26.08 12.12
CA TYR A 86 -14.09 -27.26 12.68
C TYR A 86 -14.17 -27.24 14.20
N LEU A 87 -14.43 -28.40 14.79
CA LEU A 87 -14.31 -28.62 16.23
C LEU A 87 -12.97 -29.35 16.46
N VAL A 88 -11.97 -28.63 16.96
CA VAL A 88 -10.60 -29.13 17.09
C VAL A 88 -10.27 -29.42 18.56
N ASN A 89 -9.85 -30.63 18.86
CA ASN A 89 -9.42 -31.05 20.18
C ASN A 89 -7.87 -31.25 20.20
N ASN A 90 -7.16 -30.28 20.75
CA ASN A 90 -5.71 -30.35 20.91
C ASN A 90 -5.30 -30.89 22.28
N ILE A 91 -5.89 -30.42 23.38
CA ILE A 91 -5.43 -30.65 24.76
C ILE A 91 -6.58 -31.11 25.68
N GLY A 92 -7.55 -31.84 25.14
CA GLY A 92 -8.70 -32.31 25.91
C GLY A 92 -9.92 -31.38 25.95
N ASN A 93 -9.79 -30.15 25.45
CA ASN A 93 -10.89 -29.22 25.24
C ASN A 93 -11.14 -29.03 23.74
N GLU A 94 -12.35 -29.29 23.30
CA GLU A 94 -12.78 -29.04 21.93
C GLU A 94 -13.02 -27.54 21.74
N LYS A 95 -12.46 -26.95 20.67
CA LYS A 95 -12.61 -25.56 20.31
C LYS A 95 -13.21 -25.44 18.91
N GLU A 96 -14.16 -24.52 18.74
CA GLU A 96 -14.70 -24.18 17.43
C GLU A 96 -13.72 -23.24 16.70
N VAL A 97 -13.44 -23.56 15.44
CA VAL A 97 -12.45 -22.87 14.60
C VAL A 97 -13.06 -22.62 13.23
N THR A 98 -13.07 -21.35 12.80
CA THR A 98 -13.32 -21.01 11.39
C THR A 98 -12.14 -21.50 10.56
N ASP A 99 -12.44 -22.04 9.38
CA ASP A 99 -11.40 -22.57 8.50
C ASP A 99 -10.33 -21.52 8.16
N PRO A 100 -9.04 -21.71 8.50
CA PRO A 100 -7.97 -20.77 8.13
C PRO A 100 -7.82 -20.54 6.62
N TYR A 101 -8.34 -21.46 5.79
CA TYR A 101 -8.35 -21.38 4.34
C TYR A 101 -9.73 -21.05 3.76
N ALA A 102 -10.67 -20.55 4.58
CA ALA A 102 -11.97 -20.12 4.12
C ALA A 102 -11.85 -19.08 2.98
N LYS A 103 -12.64 -19.26 1.91
CA LYS A 103 -12.74 -18.36 0.76
C LYS A 103 -14.02 -17.56 0.75
N ALA A 104 -14.97 -17.95 1.59
CA ALA A 104 -16.23 -17.26 1.86
C ALA A 104 -16.60 -17.47 3.31
N VAL A 105 -17.16 -16.46 3.95
CA VAL A 105 -17.63 -16.51 5.34
C VAL A 105 -18.99 -15.86 5.47
N GLY A 106 -19.73 -16.26 6.49
CA GLY A 106 -20.94 -15.56 6.92
C GLY A 106 -20.61 -14.25 7.64
N VAL A 107 -21.67 -13.56 8.07
CA VAL A 107 -21.57 -12.28 8.77
C VAL A 107 -20.62 -12.36 9.97
N ASN A 108 -19.79 -11.33 10.15
CA ASN A 108 -18.72 -11.24 11.15
C ASN A 108 -17.64 -12.34 11.07
N GLY A 109 -17.49 -13.02 9.93
CA GLY A 109 -16.37 -13.93 9.66
C GLY A 109 -16.34 -15.22 10.49
N ARG A 110 -17.40 -15.58 11.20
CA ARG A 110 -17.38 -16.67 12.20
C ARG A 110 -17.57 -18.07 11.63
N ARG A 111 -18.16 -18.21 10.46
CA ARG A 111 -18.43 -19.49 9.79
C ARG A 111 -17.98 -19.43 8.36
N ALA A 112 -17.15 -20.37 7.94
CA ALA A 112 -16.81 -20.54 6.54
C ALA A 112 -18.04 -21.06 5.75
N MET A 113 -18.11 -20.74 4.47
CA MET A 113 -19.12 -21.26 3.55
C MET A 113 -18.46 -22.07 2.44
N VAL A 114 -19.05 -23.21 2.09
CA VAL A 114 -18.68 -23.98 0.90
C VAL A 114 -19.12 -23.21 -0.34
N ILE A 115 -18.18 -22.79 -1.18
CA ILE A 115 -18.42 -21.93 -2.33
C ILE A 115 -17.81 -22.46 -3.62
N ASP A 116 -18.51 -22.27 -4.72
CA ASP A 116 -17.93 -22.28 -6.06
C ASP A 116 -17.66 -20.84 -6.50
N LEU A 117 -16.39 -20.45 -6.55
CA LEU A 117 -16.00 -19.08 -6.85
C LEU A 117 -16.34 -18.66 -8.29
N ASN A 118 -16.52 -19.62 -9.23
CA ASN A 118 -16.96 -19.31 -10.59
C ASN A 118 -18.34 -18.67 -10.61
N GLU A 119 -19.21 -19.03 -9.65
CA GLU A 119 -20.55 -18.45 -9.52
C GLU A 119 -20.56 -17.02 -8.97
N THR A 120 -19.42 -16.51 -8.53
CA THR A 120 -19.24 -15.15 -8.01
C THR A 120 -18.61 -14.22 -9.03
N ASN A 121 -18.38 -14.69 -10.26
CA ASN A 121 -17.79 -13.89 -11.31
C ASN A 121 -18.82 -12.90 -11.87
N PRO A 122 -18.54 -11.59 -11.86
CA PRO A 122 -19.39 -10.61 -12.50
C PRO A 122 -19.43 -10.86 -14.01
N LYS A 123 -20.50 -10.43 -14.66
CA LYS A 123 -20.66 -10.58 -16.11
C LYS A 123 -19.46 -9.97 -16.86
N GLY A 124 -18.77 -10.77 -17.63
CA GLY A 124 -17.60 -10.37 -18.42
C GLY A 124 -16.26 -10.56 -17.70
N TRP A 125 -16.25 -11.17 -16.51
CA TRP A 125 -15.04 -11.45 -15.75
C TRP A 125 -13.98 -12.23 -16.54
N GLU A 126 -14.39 -13.16 -17.35
CA GLU A 126 -13.53 -13.95 -18.23
C GLU A 126 -12.83 -13.12 -19.33
N LYS A 127 -13.25 -11.86 -19.51
CA LYS A 127 -12.68 -10.89 -20.48
C LYS A 127 -11.98 -9.73 -19.77
N ASP A 128 -11.83 -9.82 -18.45
CA ASP A 128 -11.11 -8.81 -17.72
C ASP A 128 -9.64 -8.77 -18.18
N ILE A 129 -9.19 -7.58 -18.56
CA ILE A 129 -7.82 -7.36 -19.03
C ILE A 129 -7.19 -6.30 -18.13
N LYS A 130 -6.13 -6.70 -17.44
CA LYS A 130 -5.31 -5.78 -16.65
C LYS A 130 -4.77 -4.65 -17.54
N PRO A 131 -4.80 -3.39 -17.08
CA PRO A 131 -4.17 -2.29 -17.79
C PRO A 131 -2.69 -2.58 -18.09
N GLU A 132 -2.23 -2.27 -19.28
CA GLU A 132 -0.84 -2.48 -19.67
C GLU A 132 0.12 -1.68 -18.76
N LEU A 133 1.19 -2.30 -18.30
CA LEU A 133 2.31 -1.71 -17.61
C LEU A 133 3.61 -2.16 -18.27
N ILE A 134 4.24 -1.27 -19.02
CA ILE A 134 5.43 -1.60 -19.82
C ILE A 134 6.63 -1.87 -18.89
N ASP A 135 6.78 -1.08 -17.84
CA ASP A 135 7.83 -1.22 -16.84
C ASP A 135 7.25 -0.87 -15.47
N VAL A 136 7.62 -1.62 -14.44
CA VAL A 136 7.13 -1.38 -13.06
C VAL A 136 7.48 0.02 -12.53
N ILE A 137 8.53 0.65 -13.06
CA ILE A 137 8.90 2.03 -12.73
C ILE A 137 7.89 3.07 -13.26
N ASP A 138 7.00 2.67 -14.16
CA ASP A 138 5.94 3.52 -14.71
C ASP A 138 4.75 3.66 -13.75
N SER A 139 4.78 2.93 -12.64
CA SER A 139 3.75 2.99 -11.61
C SER A 139 3.68 4.36 -10.95
N ILE A 140 2.46 4.83 -10.72
CA ILE A 140 2.11 6.01 -9.93
C ILE A 140 0.99 5.58 -9.01
N ILE A 141 1.28 5.50 -7.71
CA ILE A 141 0.42 4.85 -6.73
C ILE A 141 -0.35 5.91 -5.94
N TYR A 142 -1.66 5.72 -5.84
CA TYR A 142 -2.58 6.53 -5.04
C TYR A 142 -3.21 5.66 -3.96
N GLU A 143 -3.01 5.99 -2.70
CA GLU A 143 -3.53 5.25 -1.55
C GLU A 143 -4.92 5.74 -1.15
N MET A 144 -5.86 4.84 -0.90
CA MET A 144 -7.16 5.22 -0.37
C MET A 144 -7.77 4.13 0.52
N HIS A 145 -8.69 4.57 1.38
CA HIS A 145 -9.63 3.71 2.11
C HIS A 145 -10.98 3.71 1.39
N ILE A 146 -11.60 2.55 1.20
CA ILE A 146 -12.86 2.39 0.42
C ILE A 146 -13.96 3.31 0.95
N ARG A 147 -14.14 3.36 2.28
CA ARG A 147 -15.18 4.19 2.89
C ARG A 147 -14.87 5.68 2.74
N ASP A 148 -13.64 6.11 3.07
CA ASP A 148 -13.23 7.52 3.03
C ASP A 148 -13.47 8.16 1.66
N PHE A 149 -13.23 7.38 0.61
CA PHE A 149 -13.25 7.86 -0.76
C PHE A 149 -14.64 8.26 -1.24
N THR A 150 -15.69 7.64 -0.69
CA THR A 150 -17.04 7.79 -1.23
C THR A 150 -18.12 8.19 -0.23
N ILE A 151 -17.86 8.11 1.08
CA ILE A 151 -18.90 8.26 2.10
C ILE A 151 -19.42 9.69 2.25
N ASP A 152 -18.57 10.71 2.01
CA ASP A 152 -18.96 12.11 2.13
C ASP A 152 -20.06 12.49 1.14
N GLU A 153 -20.98 13.34 1.58
CA GLU A 153 -22.10 13.79 0.73
C GLU A 153 -21.64 14.52 -0.53
N SER A 154 -20.49 15.21 -0.45
CA SER A 154 -19.92 15.93 -1.58
C SER A 154 -19.38 15.03 -2.69
N SER A 155 -19.23 13.71 -2.43
CA SER A 155 -18.76 12.75 -3.43
C SER A 155 -19.69 12.60 -4.65
N GLY A 156 -20.98 12.91 -4.51
CA GLY A 156 -21.98 12.69 -5.55
C GLY A 156 -22.26 11.21 -5.85
N ILE A 157 -21.75 10.29 -5.01
CA ILE A 157 -22.00 8.85 -5.12
C ILE A 157 -23.43 8.55 -4.64
N SER A 158 -24.08 7.55 -5.25
CA SER A 158 -25.41 7.10 -4.87
C SER A 158 -25.47 6.61 -3.42
N LEU A 159 -26.51 6.97 -2.68
CA LEU A 159 -26.62 6.74 -1.24
C LEU A 159 -26.47 5.26 -0.86
N GLU A 160 -27.00 4.36 -1.67
CA GLU A 160 -27.04 2.91 -1.42
C GLU A 160 -25.65 2.25 -1.48
N ILE A 161 -24.69 2.93 -2.15
CA ILE A 161 -23.34 2.39 -2.40
C ILE A 161 -22.22 3.26 -1.84
N LYS A 162 -22.54 4.36 -1.14
CA LYS A 162 -21.54 5.17 -0.43
C LYS A 162 -20.77 4.34 0.59
N GLY A 163 -19.46 4.46 0.62
CA GLY A 163 -18.59 3.72 1.52
C GLY A 163 -18.48 2.23 1.21
N LYS A 164 -18.94 1.78 0.03
CA LYS A 164 -18.98 0.38 -0.40
C LYS A 164 -18.10 0.14 -1.63
N TYR A 165 -17.82 -1.15 -1.94
CA TYR A 165 -17.09 -1.55 -3.15
C TYR A 165 -17.68 -0.93 -4.41
N ASN A 166 -19.02 -0.96 -4.54
CA ASN A 166 -19.71 -0.44 -5.71
C ASN A 166 -19.59 1.09 -5.86
N GLY A 167 -19.41 1.82 -4.78
CA GLY A 167 -19.19 3.27 -4.81
C GLY A 167 -17.86 3.66 -5.43
N VAL A 168 -16.81 2.83 -5.27
CA VAL A 168 -15.45 3.14 -5.75
C VAL A 168 -15.41 3.30 -7.27
N TRP A 169 -16.14 2.49 -8.02
CA TRP A 169 -16.11 2.48 -9.48
C TRP A 169 -17.27 3.20 -10.15
N GLN A 170 -18.21 3.79 -9.39
CA GLN A 170 -19.33 4.54 -9.99
C GLN A 170 -18.80 5.68 -10.87
N ARG A 171 -19.16 5.63 -12.17
CA ARG A 171 -18.77 6.65 -13.17
C ARG A 171 -19.75 7.81 -13.22
N GLY A 172 -19.27 8.95 -13.75
CA GLY A 172 -20.10 10.16 -13.97
C GLY A 172 -20.40 10.93 -12.70
N THR A 173 -19.69 10.65 -11.59
CA THR A 173 -19.91 11.36 -10.33
C THR A 173 -19.23 12.73 -10.34
N THR A 174 -19.93 13.71 -9.79
CA THR A 174 -19.47 15.09 -9.70
C THR A 174 -19.77 15.65 -8.31
N LEU A 175 -19.16 16.77 -7.97
CA LEU A 175 -19.34 17.45 -6.69
C LEU A 175 -20.82 17.61 -6.37
N PHE A 176 -21.30 17.02 -5.27
CA PHE A 176 -22.72 16.93 -4.88
C PHE A 176 -23.64 16.31 -5.95
N GLY A 177 -23.10 15.58 -6.92
CA GLY A 177 -23.87 15.04 -8.05
C GLY A 177 -24.32 16.10 -9.06
N ASN A 178 -23.71 17.29 -9.04
CA ASN A 178 -24.10 18.41 -9.86
C ASN A 178 -22.87 19.16 -10.42
N GLY A 179 -22.95 19.63 -11.65
CA GLY A 179 -21.86 20.39 -12.28
C GLY A 179 -20.77 19.53 -12.92
N ASP A 180 -19.57 20.12 -13.12
CA ASP A 180 -18.49 19.55 -13.94
C ASP A 180 -17.29 19.04 -13.15
N ILE A 181 -17.24 19.28 -11.83
CA ILE A 181 -16.12 18.89 -10.98
C ILE A 181 -16.21 17.39 -10.69
N LYS A 182 -15.36 16.61 -11.33
CA LYS A 182 -15.33 15.15 -11.20
C LYS A 182 -14.89 14.72 -9.82
N THR A 183 -15.56 13.71 -9.28
CA THR A 183 -15.27 13.04 -8.02
C THR A 183 -15.07 11.54 -8.25
N GLY A 184 -14.82 10.77 -7.21
CA GLY A 184 -14.73 9.31 -7.29
C GLY A 184 -13.71 8.84 -8.33
N VAL A 185 -14.01 7.74 -9.02
CA VAL A 185 -13.10 7.15 -10.00
C VAL A 185 -12.78 8.09 -11.17
N ASP A 186 -13.70 8.95 -11.57
CA ASP A 186 -13.45 9.91 -12.66
C ASP A 186 -12.44 11.00 -12.27
N HIS A 187 -12.30 11.31 -10.97
CA HIS A 187 -11.21 12.14 -10.47
C HIS A 187 -9.86 11.41 -10.60
N LEU A 188 -9.77 10.12 -10.26
CA LEU A 188 -8.54 9.34 -10.40
C LEU A 188 -8.08 9.23 -11.86
N VAL A 189 -9.02 9.00 -12.77
CA VAL A 189 -8.76 9.00 -14.22
C VAL A 189 -8.26 10.37 -14.69
N GLU A 190 -8.89 11.44 -14.23
CA GLU A 190 -8.48 12.81 -14.56
C GLU A 190 -7.10 13.14 -14.02
N LEU A 191 -6.77 12.71 -12.80
CA LEU A 191 -5.47 12.89 -12.18
C LEU A 191 -4.36 12.13 -12.92
N GLY A 192 -4.69 10.95 -13.45
CA GLY A 192 -3.81 10.16 -14.32
C GLY A 192 -2.93 9.15 -13.58
N ILE A 193 -3.33 8.69 -12.40
CA ILE A 193 -2.67 7.60 -11.66
C ILE A 193 -2.70 6.30 -12.47
N THR A 194 -1.87 5.34 -12.08
CA THR A 194 -1.81 4.00 -12.70
C THR A 194 -2.27 2.90 -11.75
N HIS A 195 -2.04 3.08 -10.46
CA HIS A 195 -2.35 2.09 -9.43
C HIS A 195 -3.15 2.73 -8.30
N LEU A 196 -4.22 2.05 -7.91
CA LEU A 196 -5.02 2.37 -6.73
C LEU A 196 -4.65 1.38 -5.61
N HIS A 197 -3.99 1.87 -4.58
CA HIS A 197 -3.68 1.11 -3.37
C HIS A 197 -4.85 1.23 -2.40
N LEU A 198 -5.51 0.12 -2.14
CA LEU A 198 -6.61 0.01 -1.18
C LEU A 198 -6.05 -0.37 0.20
N LEU A 199 -6.38 0.38 1.26
CA LEU A 199 -6.17 -0.05 2.63
C LEU A 199 -6.83 -1.42 2.83
N PRO A 200 -6.52 -2.18 3.93
CA PRO A 200 -6.91 -3.58 4.05
C PRO A 200 -8.36 -3.86 3.67
N THR A 201 -8.54 -4.85 2.81
CA THR A 201 -9.83 -5.23 2.23
C THR A 201 -10.18 -6.69 2.41
N PHE A 202 -9.34 -7.49 3.07
CA PHE A 202 -9.79 -8.80 3.52
C PHE A 202 -10.46 -8.69 4.90
N ASP A 203 -11.26 -9.71 5.25
CA ASP A 203 -12.11 -9.77 6.44
C ASP A 203 -11.34 -9.47 7.73
N TYR A 204 -11.76 -8.44 8.45
CA TYR A 204 -11.15 -7.97 9.70
C TYR A 204 -12.19 -7.85 10.82
N MET A 205 -11.74 -7.78 12.09
CA MET A 205 -12.60 -8.06 13.24
C MET A 205 -13.33 -6.84 13.81
N SER A 206 -12.82 -5.63 13.61
CA SER A 206 -13.28 -4.44 14.36
C SER A 206 -14.63 -3.90 13.95
N ILE A 207 -15.20 -4.30 12.83
CA ILE A 207 -16.54 -3.86 12.38
C ILE A 207 -17.57 -4.95 12.64
N ASP A 208 -18.62 -4.60 13.40
CA ASP A 208 -19.78 -5.48 13.57
C ASP A 208 -20.70 -5.38 12.35
N GLU A 209 -20.55 -6.33 11.44
CA GLU A 209 -21.32 -6.39 10.18
C GLU A 209 -22.84 -6.54 10.39
N THR A 210 -23.29 -6.92 11.61
CA THR A 210 -24.72 -6.99 11.96
C THR A 210 -25.32 -5.64 12.31
N LYS A 211 -24.49 -4.59 12.40
CA LYS A 211 -24.90 -3.25 12.85
C LYS A 211 -24.42 -2.14 11.91
N LEU A 212 -24.36 -2.41 10.60
CA LEU A 212 -23.86 -1.44 9.61
C LEU A 212 -24.72 -0.18 9.47
N ASP A 213 -25.94 -0.17 9.98
CA ASP A 213 -26.78 1.03 10.10
C ASP A 213 -26.23 2.04 11.13
N ASN A 214 -25.39 1.59 12.06
CA ASN A 214 -24.68 2.45 12.99
C ASN A 214 -23.33 2.86 12.39
N PRO A 215 -22.89 4.12 12.54
CA PRO A 215 -21.58 4.54 12.09
C PRO A 215 -20.48 3.74 12.78
N GLN A 216 -19.67 3.04 11.99
CA GLN A 216 -18.50 2.29 12.41
C GLN A 216 -17.38 2.58 11.44
N TYR A 217 -16.15 2.65 11.95
CA TYR A 217 -14.97 2.92 11.14
C TYR A 217 -13.75 2.20 11.69
N ASN A 218 -13.00 1.59 10.81
CA ASN A 218 -11.65 1.10 11.08
C ASN A 218 -10.87 1.05 9.78
N TRP A 219 -9.53 1.20 9.84
CA TRP A 219 -8.66 1.03 8.66
C TRP A 219 -8.58 -0.42 8.19
N GLY A 220 -8.82 -1.40 9.10
CA GLY A 220 -8.83 -2.82 8.76
C GLY A 220 -7.51 -3.55 9.04
N TYR A 221 -6.60 -3.00 9.82
CA TYR A 221 -5.33 -3.66 10.19
C TYR A 221 -5.48 -4.65 11.36
N ASP A 222 -6.62 -5.32 11.46
CA ASP A 222 -6.89 -6.37 12.44
C ASP A 222 -7.50 -7.61 11.76
N PRO A 223 -6.73 -8.30 10.90
CA PRO A 223 -7.22 -9.37 10.04
C PRO A 223 -7.74 -10.59 10.81
N GLN A 224 -8.82 -11.18 10.29
CA GLN A 224 -9.46 -12.38 10.83
C GLN A 224 -9.44 -13.54 9.82
N ASN A 225 -9.85 -13.31 8.57
CA ASN A 225 -9.89 -14.33 7.51
C ASN A 225 -9.15 -13.81 6.25
N TYR A 226 -7.97 -14.34 5.97
CA TYR A 226 -7.05 -13.81 4.96
C TYR A 226 -7.51 -13.96 3.50
N ASN A 227 -8.44 -14.87 3.19
CA ASN A 227 -8.85 -15.17 1.81
C ASN A 227 -10.29 -14.76 1.52
N VAL A 228 -10.86 -13.85 2.29
CA VAL A 228 -12.25 -13.40 2.17
C VAL A 228 -12.27 -11.87 2.10
N PRO A 229 -13.00 -11.25 1.14
CA PRO A 229 -13.20 -9.80 1.13
C PRO A 229 -13.98 -9.32 2.36
N GLU A 230 -13.68 -8.12 2.84
CA GLU A 230 -14.38 -7.49 3.97
C GLU A 230 -15.86 -7.27 3.68
N GLY A 231 -16.73 -7.69 4.61
CA GLY A 231 -18.18 -7.65 4.41
C GLY A 231 -18.81 -6.29 4.66
N SER A 232 -18.20 -5.43 5.47
CA SER A 232 -18.73 -4.09 5.73
C SER A 232 -18.71 -3.18 4.49
N TYR A 233 -17.89 -3.48 3.51
CA TYR A 233 -17.84 -2.78 2.23
C TYR A 233 -18.81 -3.33 1.17
N SER A 234 -19.51 -4.46 1.45
CA SER A 234 -20.53 -5.00 0.56
C SER A 234 -21.89 -4.35 0.81
N THR A 235 -22.78 -4.44 -0.17
CA THR A 235 -24.16 -3.95 -0.01
C THR A 235 -25.01 -4.89 0.86
N ASN A 236 -24.58 -6.13 1.05
CA ASN A 236 -25.22 -7.10 1.94
C ASN A 236 -24.17 -8.03 2.58
N SER A 237 -23.85 -7.79 3.86
CA SER A 237 -22.85 -8.57 4.61
C SER A 237 -23.35 -9.97 5.03
N TYR A 238 -24.68 -10.19 5.04
CA TYR A 238 -25.26 -11.49 5.39
C TYR A 238 -25.13 -12.52 4.27
N GLU A 239 -25.02 -12.08 3.02
CA GLU A 239 -24.87 -12.93 1.86
C GLU A 239 -23.39 -13.04 1.45
N ALA A 240 -22.74 -14.13 1.84
CA ALA A 240 -21.29 -14.32 1.64
C ALA A 240 -20.82 -14.14 0.20
N LYS A 241 -21.66 -14.42 -0.81
CA LYS A 241 -21.34 -14.24 -2.23
C LYS A 241 -21.23 -12.78 -2.64
N ILE A 242 -22.06 -11.90 -2.06
CA ILE A 242 -22.16 -10.50 -2.51
C ILE A 242 -20.85 -9.76 -2.32
N ARG A 243 -20.17 -9.92 -1.17
CA ARG A 243 -18.86 -9.28 -0.94
C ARG A 243 -17.82 -9.70 -1.97
N ILE A 244 -17.87 -10.95 -2.45
CA ILE A 244 -16.95 -11.50 -3.46
C ILE A 244 -17.29 -10.93 -4.83
N GLU A 245 -18.56 -10.97 -5.25
CA GLU A 245 -19.01 -10.44 -6.54
C GLU A 245 -18.72 -8.95 -6.68
N GLU A 246 -19.03 -8.16 -5.65
CA GLU A 246 -18.84 -6.71 -5.66
C GLU A 246 -17.34 -6.33 -5.66
N PHE A 247 -16.49 -7.07 -4.94
CA PHE A 247 -15.05 -6.84 -4.95
C PHE A 247 -14.44 -7.17 -6.32
N LYS A 248 -14.79 -8.33 -6.91
CA LYS A 248 -14.40 -8.66 -8.30
C LYS A 248 -14.89 -7.60 -9.29
N LYS A 249 -16.14 -7.15 -9.15
CA LYS A 249 -16.74 -6.14 -10.00
C LYS A 249 -15.97 -4.81 -9.91
N MET A 250 -15.62 -4.38 -8.72
CA MET A 250 -14.82 -3.17 -8.49
C MET A 250 -13.47 -3.25 -9.24
N ILE A 251 -12.76 -4.36 -9.13
CA ILE A 251 -11.47 -4.55 -9.80
C ILE A 251 -11.63 -4.49 -11.32
N MET A 252 -12.58 -5.24 -11.87
CA MET A 252 -12.86 -5.24 -13.31
C MET A 252 -13.21 -3.85 -13.85
N GLU A 253 -14.00 -3.07 -13.11
CA GLU A 253 -14.39 -1.72 -13.54
C GLU A 253 -13.23 -0.72 -13.44
N LEU A 254 -12.32 -0.88 -12.46
CA LEU A 254 -11.07 -0.12 -12.36
C LEU A 254 -10.13 -0.43 -13.53
N HIS A 255 -9.99 -1.71 -13.91
CA HIS A 255 -9.20 -2.11 -15.07
C HIS A 255 -9.73 -1.46 -16.36
N LYS A 256 -11.04 -1.43 -16.57
CA LYS A 256 -11.66 -0.79 -17.76
C LYS A 256 -11.33 0.70 -17.90
N VAL A 257 -11.01 1.37 -16.83
CA VAL A 257 -10.62 2.79 -16.85
C VAL A 257 -9.10 3.01 -16.79
N GLY A 258 -8.32 1.93 -16.91
CA GLY A 258 -6.86 1.97 -16.97
C GLY A 258 -6.17 2.07 -15.61
N ILE A 259 -6.84 1.66 -14.53
CA ILE A 259 -6.31 1.68 -13.16
C ILE A 259 -6.11 0.24 -12.67
N ARG A 260 -4.89 -0.09 -12.26
CA ARG A 260 -4.51 -1.32 -11.57
C ARG A 260 -4.82 -1.24 -10.09
N VAL A 261 -5.02 -2.39 -9.45
CA VAL A 261 -5.39 -2.46 -8.03
C VAL A 261 -4.28 -3.09 -7.20
N VAL A 262 -3.86 -2.39 -6.15
CA VAL A 262 -2.92 -2.89 -5.14
C VAL A 262 -3.68 -3.15 -3.86
N MET A 263 -3.49 -4.34 -3.30
CA MET A 263 -4.10 -4.74 -2.04
C MET A 263 -3.09 -4.57 -0.90
N ASP A 264 -3.50 -3.89 0.18
CA ASP A 264 -2.76 -3.84 1.43
C ASP A 264 -2.97 -5.14 2.19
N VAL A 265 -1.88 -5.85 2.47
CA VAL A 265 -1.92 -7.18 3.10
C VAL A 265 -1.23 -7.20 4.45
N VAL A 266 -1.94 -7.69 5.47
CA VAL A 266 -1.52 -7.68 6.87
C VAL A 266 -1.22 -9.12 7.31
N TYR A 267 -0.16 -9.73 6.73
CA TYR A 267 0.26 -11.08 7.12
C TYR A 267 1.24 -11.10 8.29
N ASN A 268 1.54 -9.95 8.84
CA ASN A 268 2.48 -9.84 9.96
C ASN A 268 1.83 -10.19 11.31
N HIS A 269 0.51 -10.03 11.47
CA HIS A 269 -0.23 -10.33 12.70
C HIS A 269 -1.70 -10.68 12.42
N THR A 270 -2.45 -11.04 13.45
CA THR A 270 -3.90 -11.24 13.43
C THR A 270 -4.57 -10.44 14.55
N ALA A 271 -5.85 -10.15 14.40
CA ALA A 271 -6.66 -9.42 15.38
C ALA A 271 -6.62 -10.04 16.79
N ALA A 272 -6.66 -11.37 16.89
CA ALA A 272 -6.58 -12.12 18.13
C ALA A 272 -5.34 -13.03 18.13
N THR A 273 -4.82 -13.40 19.30
CA THR A 273 -3.69 -14.33 19.45
C THR A 273 -4.17 -15.67 19.98
N ASP A 274 -4.48 -15.77 21.28
CA ASP A 274 -4.84 -17.05 21.94
C ASP A 274 -6.10 -17.68 21.35
N ASN A 275 -7.08 -16.87 21.00
CA ASN A 275 -8.37 -17.28 20.45
C ASN A 275 -8.47 -17.10 18.92
N SER A 276 -7.35 -16.86 18.24
CA SER A 276 -7.35 -16.82 16.77
C SER A 276 -7.62 -18.21 16.19
N ASN A 277 -8.25 -18.26 15.01
CA ASN A 277 -8.49 -19.51 14.29
C ASN A 277 -7.17 -20.29 14.06
N LEU A 278 -6.08 -19.58 13.81
CA LEU A 278 -4.74 -20.16 13.62
C LEU A 278 -4.22 -20.85 14.88
N ASN A 279 -4.30 -20.19 16.04
CA ASN A 279 -3.81 -20.75 17.29
C ASN A 279 -4.72 -21.85 17.83
N LEU A 280 -6.03 -21.74 17.63
CA LEU A 280 -6.98 -22.80 18.00
C LEU A 280 -6.81 -24.06 17.14
N ALA A 281 -6.49 -23.89 15.84
CA ALA A 281 -6.20 -25.00 14.94
C ALA A 281 -4.88 -25.69 15.29
N VAL A 282 -3.80 -24.94 15.49
CA VAL A 282 -2.45 -25.48 15.82
C VAL A 282 -1.80 -24.59 16.88
N PRO A 283 -2.01 -24.88 18.17
CA PRO A 283 -1.49 -24.06 19.25
C PRO A 283 0.02 -23.83 19.17
N ASN A 284 0.43 -22.55 19.31
CA ASN A 284 1.82 -22.11 19.35
C ASN A 284 2.62 -22.29 18.04
N TYR A 285 1.99 -22.65 16.92
CA TYR A 285 2.71 -22.86 15.68
C TYR A 285 2.78 -21.61 14.80
N TYR A 286 1.68 -20.90 14.63
CA TYR A 286 1.61 -19.79 13.67
C TYR A 286 2.32 -18.52 14.16
N TYR A 287 2.40 -18.33 15.47
CA TYR A 287 2.96 -17.11 16.08
C TYR A 287 4.39 -17.31 16.57
N ARG A 288 5.23 -16.29 16.41
CA ARG A 288 6.55 -16.26 17.02
C ARG A 288 6.43 -16.17 18.53
N GLN A 289 7.40 -16.75 19.18
CA GLN A 289 7.54 -16.72 20.64
C GLN A 289 8.96 -16.28 20.99
N ASN A 290 9.07 -15.53 22.10
CA ASN A 290 10.36 -15.18 22.67
C ASN A 290 11.01 -16.39 23.37
N SER A 291 12.20 -16.21 23.91
CA SER A 291 12.96 -17.27 24.60
C SER A 291 12.26 -17.83 25.85
N GLN A 292 11.26 -17.14 26.40
CA GLN A 292 10.45 -17.58 27.54
C GLN A 292 9.17 -18.31 27.11
N GLY A 293 8.93 -18.48 25.81
CA GLY A 293 7.73 -19.12 25.27
C GLY A 293 6.49 -18.24 25.25
N CYS A 294 6.62 -16.93 25.51
CA CYS A 294 5.53 -15.97 25.36
C CYS A 294 5.42 -15.50 23.92
N PHE A 295 4.21 -15.22 23.43
CA PHE A 295 4.02 -14.65 22.11
C PHE A 295 4.76 -13.31 21.99
N SER A 296 5.48 -13.17 20.88
CA SER A 296 6.19 -11.95 20.52
C SER A 296 5.24 -10.89 19.97
N ASN A 297 5.61 -9.62 20.12
CA ASN A 297 4.81 -8.46 19.68
C ASN A 297 5.59 -7.52 18.76
N GLY A 298 6.29 -8.07 17.78
CA GLY A 298 7.01 -7.28 16.79
C GLY A 298 6.11 -6.40 15.91
N SER A 299 4.82 -6.69 15.85
CA SER A 299 3.83 -5.84 15.15
C SER A 299 3.41 -4.61 15.96
N GLY A 300 3.56 -4.63 17.30
CA GLY A 300 2.94 -3.63 18.17
C GLY A 300 1.44 -3.87 18.43
N CYS A 301 0.85 -4.89 17.78
CA CYS A 301 -0.59 -5.23 17.84
C CYS A 301 -0.91 -6.47 18.69
N GLY A 302 0.03 -6.93 19.51
CA GLY A 302 -0.15 -8.04 20.47
C GLY A 302 0.39 -9.39 20.02
N ASN A 303 0.72 -9.58 18.74
CA ASN A 303 1.29 -10.82 18.20
C ASN A 303 2.08 -10.56 16.90
N GLU A 304 2.79 -11.59 16.44
CA GLU A 304 3.38 -11.61 15.10
C GLU A 304 3.43 -13.03 14.54
N LEU A 305 3.18 -13.17 13.24
CA LEU A 305 3.24 -14.47 12.57
C LEU A 305 4.68 -14.89 12.27
N ALA A 306 4.95 -16.18 12.42
CA ALA A 306 6.26 -16.80 12.18
C ALA A 306 6.42 -17.20 10.71
N SER A 307 6.60 -16.24 9.81
CA SER A 307 6.65 -16.46 8.36
C SER A 307 7.75 -17.44 7.92
N GLU A 308 8.81 -17.58 8.71
CA GLU A 308 9.90 -18.53 8.50
C GLU A 308 9.47 -20.00 8.67
N ARG A 309 8.35 -20.27 9.35
CA ARG A 309 7.81 -21.63 9.50
C ARG A 309 7.09 -22.09 8.25
N SER A 310 7.35 -23.32 7.83
CA SER A 310 6.97 -23.81 6.50
C SER A 310 5.49 -23.71 6.16
N MET A 311 4.56 -24.00 7.11
CA MET A 311 3.14 -23.92 6.86
C MET A 311 2.58 -22.49 7.03
N VAL A 312 3.27 -21.60 7.76
CA VAL A 312 2.95 -20.17 7.79
C VAL A 312 3.34 -19.55 6.45
N ARG A 313 4.55 -19.84 5.95
CA ARG A 313 4.99 -19.43 4.62
C ARG A 313 4.02 -19.90 3.53
N LYS A 314 3.64 -21.21 3.60
CA LYS A 314 2.65 -21.75 2.65
C LYS A 314 1.34 -20.95 2.69
N MET A 315 0.81 -20.70 3.87
CA MET A 315 -0.45 -19.93 4.02
C MET A 315 -0.35 -18.54 3.39
N ILE A 316 0.75 -17.82 3.63
CA ILE A 316 0.95 -16.47 3.07
C ILE A 316 1.10 -16.53 1.55
N VAL A 317 1.92 -17.44 1.04
CA VAL A 317 2.14 -17.60 -0.41
C VAL A 317 0.86 -18.01 -1.11
N ASP A 318 0.14 -19.02 -0.60
CA ASP A 318 -1.13 -19.48 -1.15
C ASP A 318 -2.18 -18.35 -1.19
N SER A 319 -2.23 -17.52 -0.15
CA SER A 319 -3.15 -16.39 -0.06
C SER A 319 -2.82 -15.30 -1.09
N VAL A 320 -1.57 -14.93 -1.24
CA VAL A 320 -1.14 -13.94 -2.26
C VAL A 320 -1.43 -14.43 -3.68
N ILE A 321 -1.13 -15.71 -3.96
CA ILE A 321 -1.45 -16.33 -5.26
C ILE A 321 -2.96 -16.34 -5.50
N PHE A 322 -3.74 -16.67 -4.49
CA PHE A 322 -5.21 -16.67 -4.56
C PHE A 322 -5.75 -15.29 -4.95
N TRP A 323 -5.31 -14.22 -4.28
CA TRP A 323 -5.73 -12.86 -4.61
C TRP A 323 -5.29 -12.42 -6.01
N ALA A 324 -4.07 -12.78 -6.42
CA ALA A 324 -3.55 -12.46 -7.75
C ALA A 324 -4.31 -13.18 -8.87
N SER A 325 -4.66 -14.47 -8.65
CA SER A 325 -5.27 -15.31 -9.67
C SER A 325 -6.79 -15.24 -9.71
N GLU A 326 -7.44 -15.23 -8.54
CA GLU A 326 -8.91 -15.28 -8.45
C GLU A 326 -9.55 -13.88 -8.55
N TYR A 327 -8.85 -12.85 -8.02
CA TYR A 327 -9.35 -11.49 -8.01
C TYR A 327 -8.60 -10.55 -8.96
N HIS A 328 -7.63 -11.06 -9.72
CA HIS A 328 -6.81 -10.29 -10.67
C HIS A 328 -6.08 -9.08 -10.04
N ILE A 329 -5.69 -9.19 -8.77
CA ILE A 329 -4.92 -8.14 -8.07
C ILE A 329 -3.60 -7.88 -8.78
N ASP A 330 -3.22 -6.61 -8.93
CA ASP A 330 -2.06 -6.14 -9.70
C ASP A 330 -0.86 -5.74 -8.84
N GLY A 331 -1.02 -5.76 -7.53
CA GLY A 331 0.07 -5.45 -6.61
C GLY A 331 -0.29 -5.75 -5.16
N PHE A 332 0.75 -5.85 -4.34
CA PHE A 332 0.62 -6.12 -2.90
C PHE A 332 1.52 -5.18 -2.11
N ARG A 333 0.94 -4.45 -1.16
CA ARG A 333 1.67 -3.71 -0.14
C ARG A 333 1.65 -4.54 1.15
N PHE A 334 2.82 -4.88 1.65
CA PHE A 334 2.96 -5.64 2.90
C PHE A 334 3.10 -4.68 4.08
N ASP A 335 2.10 -4.70 4.94
CA ASP A 335 2.14 -4.05 6.24
C ASP A 335 3.26 -4.63 7.07
N LEU A 336 4.07 -3.78 7.73
CA LEU A 336 5.25 -4.18 8.50
C LEU A 336 6.06 -5.31 7.80
N MET A 337 6.40 -5.11 6.53
CA MET A 337 7.13 -6.09 5.71
C MET A 337 8.41 -6.59 6.41
N GLY A 338 9.01 -5.75 7.26
CA GLY A 338 10.18 -6.11 8.06
C GLY A 338 9.97 -7.27 9.03
N LEU A 339 8.73 -7.68 9.31
CA LEU A 339 8.42 -8.87 10.13
C LEU A 339 8.39 -10.17 9.32
N HIS A 340 8.37 -10.10 7.99
CA HIS A 340 8.47 -11.28 7.14
C HIS A 340 9.92 -11.63 6.88
N ASP A 341 10.21 -12.94 6.81
CA ASP A 341 11.54 -13.39 6.43
C ASP A 341 11.79 -13.24 4.93
N ILE A 342 13.07 -13.03 4.57
CA ILE A 342 13.53 -12.84 3.19
C ILE A 342 13.09 -14.01 2.28
N THR A 343 13.16 -15.25 2.79
CA THR A 343 12.80 -16.44 2.00
C THR A 343 11.31 -16.43 1.63
N THR A 344 10.43 -16.03 2.54
CA THR A 344 9.00 -15.92 2.29
C THR A 344 8.70 -14.86 1.23
N MET A 345 9.29 -13.67 1.36
CA MET A 345 9.09 -12.61 0.38
C MET A 345 9.66 -12.96 -1.00
N THR A 346 10.83 -13.61 -1.05
CA THR A 346 11.40 -14.14 -2.29
C THR A 346 10.45 -15.13 -2.94
N LYS A 347 9.91 -16.08 -2.16
CA LYS A 347 8.97 -17.10 -2.67
C LYS A 347 7.69 -16.47 -3.22
N ILE A 348 7.14 -15.47 -2.55
CA ILE A 348 5.98 -14.70 -3.05
C ILE A 348 6.31 -14.09 -4.41
N ARG A 349 7.45 -13.40 -4.56
CA ARG A 349 7.83 -12.76 -5.83
C ARG A 349 8.00 -13.79 -6.96
N GLU A 350 8.66 -14.92 -6.66
CA GLU A 350 8.85 -16.00 -7.63
C GLU A 350 7.52 -16.58 -8.12
N GLU A 351 6.57 -16.81 -7.24
CA GLU A 351 5.25 -17.35 -7.61
C GLU A 351 4.41 -16.31 -8.37
N LEU A 352 4.44 -15.05 -7.96
CA LEU A 352 3.76 -13.98 -8.70
C LEU A 352 4.33 -13.79 -10.10
N ASN A 353 5.65 -13.95 -10.29
CA ASN A 353 6.28 -13.88 -11.62
C ASN A 353 5.76 -14.96 -12.59
N LYS A 354 5.30 -16.10 -12.07
CA LYS A 354 4.69 -17.15 -12.91
C LYS A 354 3.29 -16.76 -13.39
N ILE A 355 2.62 -15.86 -12.68
CA ILE A 355 1.30 -15.36 -13.04
C ILE A 355 1.44 -14.14 -13.96
N ASP A 356 2.17 -13.12 -13.49
CA ASP A 356 2.38 -11.87 -14.21
C ASP A 356 3.54 -11.10 -13.57
N GLU A 357 4.64 -10.88 -14.31
CA GLU A 357 5.82 -10.17 -13.83
C GLU A 357 5.53 -8.68 -13.53
N SER A 358 4.47 -8.13 -14.08
CA SER A 358 4.06 -6.73 -13.87
C SER A 358 3.31 -6.49 -12.55
N ILE A 359 2.98 -7.53 -11.78
CA ILE A 359 2.42 -7.40 -10.43
C ILE A 359 3.49 -6.80 -9.52
N ILE A 360 3.21 -5.63 -8.92
CA ILE A 360 4.17 -4.94 -8.05
C ILE A 360 4.10 -5.47 -6.61
N VAL A 361 5.26 -5.57 -5.96
CA VAL A 361 5.37 -5.93 -4.54
C VAL A 361 6.18 -4.87 -3.81
N TYR A 362 5.62 -4.34 -2.74
CA TYR A 362 6.31 -3.38 -1.89
C TYR A 362 5.76 -3.44 -0.46
N GLY A 363 6.43 -2.78 0.48
CA GLY A 363 5.95 -2.73 1.84
C GLY A 363 6.77 -1.85 2.76
N GLU A 364 6.39 -1.86 4.02
CA GLU A 364 7.09 -1.16 5.07
C GLU A 364 8.34 -1.94 5.47
N GLY A 365 9.51 -1.40 5.13
CA GLY A 365 10.79 -2.01 5.41
C GLY A 365 11.24 -1.87 6.88
N TRP A 366 10.32 -1.96 7.83
CA TRP A 366 10.55 -1.86 9.28
C TRP A 366 9.62 -2.80 10.06
N THR A 367 9.79 -2.86 11.38
CA THR A 367 8.95 -3.59 12.34
C THR A 367 8.22 -2.59 13.24
N GLY A 368 7.10 -2.97 13.84
CA GLY A 368 6.39 -2.16 14.83
C GLY A 368 7.04 -2.21 16.24
N GLY A 369 7.86 -3.22 16.50
CA GLY A 369 8.55 -3.44 17.76
C GLY A 369 9.62 -4.52 17.63
N ASP A 370 10.15 -4.99 18.75
CA ASP A 370 11.18 -6.03 18.78
C ASP A 370 10.61 -7.39 18.36
N SER A 371 11.32 -8.07 17.49
CA SER A 371 10.99 -9.41 16.98
C SER A 371 12.15 -10.39 17.19
N PRO A 372 11.87 -11.66 17.58
CA PRO A 372 12.88 -12.70 17.70
C PRO A 372 13.50 -13.15 16.37
N LEU A 373 12.90 -12.79 15.24
CA LEU A 373 13.50 -13.06 13.92
C LEU A 373 14.85 -12.35 13.82
N LEU A 374 15.87 -13.04 13.32
CA LEU A 374 17.21 -12.45 13.17
C LEU A 374 17.16 -11.25 12.20
N ASP A 375 17.85 -10.16 12.55
CA ASP A 375 17.88 -8.96 11.72
C ASP A 375 18.40 -9.23 10.30
N SER A 376 19.29 -10.21 10.14
CA SER A 376 19.79 -10.64 8.83
C SER A 376 18.76 -11.39 7.98
N GLU A 377 17.67 -11.86 8.57
CA GLU A 377 16.59 -12.61 7.90
C GLU A 377 15.33 -11.77 7.67
N LYS A 378 15.21 -10.62 8.34
CA LYS A 378 14.08 -9.70 8.20
C LYS A 378 14.04 -9.02 6.83
N SER A 379 12.87 -8.82 6.28
CA SER A 379 12.64 -8.02 5.05
C SER A 379 12.62 -6.53 5.33
N THR A 380 13.58 -6.05 6.12
CA THR A 380 13.74 -4.62 6.37
C THR A 380 14.36 -3.91 5.17
N LYS A 381 14.19 -2.60 5.12
CA LYS A 381 14.71 -1.74 4.05
C LYS A 381 16.22 -1.97 3.79
N LEU A 382 17.04 -2.12 4.84
CA LEU A 382 18.48 -2.39 4.69
C LEU A 382 18.79 -3.76 4.07
N ASN A 383 17.85 -4.67 4.10
CA ASN A 383 17.98 -6.00 3.51
C ASN A 383 17.39 -6.10 2.09
N ILE A 384 16.78 -5.05 1.55
CA ILE A 384 16.29 -5.02 0.16
C ILE A 384 17.40 -5.37 -0.83
N ILE A 385 18.62 -4.92 -0.57
CA ILE A 385 19.79 -5.25 -1.39
C ILE A 385 20.01 -6.78 -1.56
N LYS A 386 19.54 -7.60 -0.63
CA LYS A 386 19.65 -9.07 -0.69
C LYS A 386 18.73 -9.72 -1.73
N TYR A 387 17.71 -9.00 -2.18
CA TYR A 387 16.82 -9.49 -3.23
C TYR A 387 17.44 -9.39 -4.64
N GLY A 388 18.65 -8.81 -4.78
CA GLY A 388 19.27 -8.60 -6.09
C GLY A 388 18.38 -7.72 -6.97
N ASP A 389 18.03 -8.22 -8.15
CA ASP A 389 17.19 -7.50 -9.13
C ASP A 389 15.68 -7.84 -9.01
N LEU A 390 15.27 -8.62 -8.00
CA LEU A 390 13.85 -8.91 -7.80
C LEU A 390 13.07 -7.63 -7.47
N GLN A 391 11.88 -7.52 -8.04
CA GLN A 391 10.98 -6.41 -7.77
C GLN A 391 10.27 -6.65 -6.41
N ILE A 392 10.95 -6.28 -5.34
CA ILE A 392 10.43 -6.14 -3.97
C ILE A 392 10.92 -4.80 -3.48
N ALA A 393 10.01 -3.86 -3.26
CA ALA A 393 10.33 -2.49 -2.90
C ALA A 393 10.03 -2.17 -1.44
N ALA A 394 10.66 -1.13 -0.91
CA ALA A 394 10.35 -0.58 0.39
C ALA A 394 10.05 0.92 0.31
N PHE A 395 9.26 1.42 1.25
CA PHE A 395 9.05 2.84 1.44
C PHE A 395 10.34 3.55 1.86
N SER A 396 10.65 4.69 1.23
CA SER A 396 11.75 5.57 1.60
C SER A 396 11.29 6.56 2.67
N ASP A 397 11.40 6.16 3.92
CA ASP A 397 11.11 7.03 5.08
C ASP A 397 12.12 8.19 5.17
N GLU A 398 13.36 8.02 4.66
CA GLU A 398 14.29 9.13 4.51
C GLU A 398 13.72 10.23 3.60
N MET A 399 13.09 9.85 2.48
CA MET A 399 12.47 10.82 1.57
C MET A 399 11.29 11.50 2.23
N ARG A 400 10.39 10.75 2.86
CA ARG A 400 9.21 11.26 3.59
C ARG A 400 9.63 12.30 4.62
N ASP A 401 10.52 11.92 5.53
CA ASP A 401 10.94 12.78 6.64
C ASP A 401 11.84 13.91 6.16
N GLY A 402 12.67 13.67 5.16
CA GLY A 402 13.42 14.71 4.47
C GLY A 402 12.51 15.80 3.88
N ILE A 403 11.39 15.42 3.26
CA ILE A 403 10.45 16.37 2.66
C ILE A 403 9.71 17.16 3.75
N ARG A 404 8.94 16.47 4.61
CA ARG A 404 7.93 17.10 5.48
C ARG A 404 8.34 17.24 6.94
N GLY A 405 9.44 16.58 7.35
CA GLY A 405 9.89 16.50 8.74
C GLY A 405 9.52 15.19 9.43
N HIS A 406 10.09 15.02 10.61
CA HIS A 406 10.02 13.77 11.38
C HIS A 406 8.58 13.28 11.59
N VAL A 407 8.34 12.00 11.32
CA VAL A 407 6.99 11.43 11.29
C VAL A 407 6.34 11.39 12.68
N PHE A 408 7.12 11.09 13.73
CA PHE A 408 6.63 10.99 15.11
C PHE A 408 6.78 12.30 15.92
N GLU A 409 7.44 13.32 15.33
CA GLU A 409 7.63 14.64 15.99
C GLU A 409 6.88 15.70 15.19
N ASN A 410 5.60 15.91 15.52
CA ASN A 410 4.70 16.75 14.73
C ASN A 410 5.20 18.19 14.52
N SER A 411 5.97 18.73 15.44
CA SER A 411 6.52 20.10 15.39
C SER A 411 7.83 20.21 14.60
N VAL A 412 8.49 19.10 14.26
CA VAL A 412 9.78 19.12 13.55
C VAL A 412 9.55 19.21 12.05
N PRO A 413 9.99 20.31 11.38
CA PRO A 413 9.84 20.50 9.94
C PRO A 413 10.90 19.72 9.14
N GLY A 414 10.68 19.56 7.83
CA GLY A 414 11.63 19.05 6.86
C GLY A 414 12.08 20.12 5.87
N PHE A 415 12.57 19.68 4.72
CA PHE A 415 13.09 20.55 3.67
C PHE A 415 12.08 21.59 3.19
N VAL A 416 10.87 21.15 2.80
CA VAL A 416 9.87 22.03 2.18
C VAL A 416 9.30 23.07 3.14
N ASN A 417 9.31 22.76 4.42
CA ASN A 417 8.75 23.60 5.49
C ASN A 417 9.85 24.27 6.35
N GLY A 418 11.06 24.41 5.81
CA GLY A 418 12.07 25.36 6.24
C GLY A 418 13.20 24.80 7.08
N TYR A 419 13.29 23.49 7.30
CA TYR A 419 14.43 22.88 7.98
C TYR A 419 15.66 22.79 7.07
N LYS A 420 16.83 23.22 7.60
CA LYS A 420 18.10 23.21 6.87
C LYS A 420 18.94 22.02 7.29
N GLY A 421 19.69 21.44 6.34
CA GLY A 421 20.64 20.37 6.61
C GLY A 421 20.11 18.97 6.25
N VAL A 422 18.90 18.86 5.70
CA VAL A 422 18.31 17.59 5.23
C VAL A 422 18.39 17.41 3.71
N GLU A 423 19.13 18.28 3.01
CA GLU A 423 19.27 18.25 1.56
C GLU A 423 19.80 16.91 1.04
N GLU A 424 20.69 16.23 1.81
CA GLU A 424 21.18 14.91 1.42
C GLU A 424 20.11 13.83 1.46
N MET A 425 19.10 13.92 2.36
CA MET A 425 17.95 13.00 2.35
C MET A 425 17.14 13.18 1.07
N ILE A 426 16.93 14.43 0.64
CA ILE A 426 16.21 14.73 -0.61
C ILE A 426 17.00 14.20 -1.82
N LYS A 427 18.31 14.46 -1.89
CA LYS A 427 19.16 13.94 -2.97
C LYS A 427 19.14 12.41 -3.00
N PHE A 428 19.18 11.76 -1.85
CA PHE A 428 19.12 10.31 -1.72
C PHE A 428 17.82 9.73 -2.25
N GLY A 429 16.67 10.36 -1.95
CA GLY A 429 15.39 9.99 -2.51
C GLY A 429 15.30 10.25 -4.03
N ILE A 430 15.89 11.35 -4.52
CA ILE A 430 15.93 11.68 -5.96
C ILE A 430 16.57 10.55 -6.76
N VAL A 431 17.63 9.92 -6.25
CA VAL A 431 18.31 8.79 -6.90
C VAL A 431 17.68 7.42 -6.55
N ALA A 432 16.48 7.40 -5.95
CA ALA A 432 15.76 6.18 -5.60
C ALA A 432 16.57 5.24 -4.68
N SER A 433 17.26 5.78 -3.70
CA SER A 433 18.03 5.04 -2.69
C SER A 433 19.08 4.07 -3.24
N VAL A 434 19.40 4.16 -4.53
CA VAL A 434 20.52 3.44 -5.14
C VAL A 434 21.84 4.16 -4.87
N LYS A 435 22.96 3.45 -5.06
CA LYS A 435 24.28 4.05 -4.93
C LYS A 435 24.50 5.14 -5.98
N HIS A 436 25.01 6.32 -5.55
CA HIS A 436 25.35 7.43 -6.42
C HIS A 436 26.56 8.19 -5.89
N ASP A 437 27.53 8.53 -6.75
CA ASP A 437 28.83 9.07 -6.34
C ASP A 437 28.76 10.46 -5.68
N GLN A 438 27.71 11.24 -5.96
CA GLN A 438 27.50 12.56 -5.36
C GLN A 438 26.67 12.56 -4.07
N ILE A 439 26.28 11.39 -3.55
CA ILE A 439 25.57 11.27 -2.26
C ILE A 439 26.58 11.04 -1.14
N LYS A 440 26.41 11.79 -0.06
CA LYS A 440 27.21 11.63 1.15
C LYS A 440 26.57 10.56 2.04
N TYR A 441 27.16 9.37 2.02
CA TYR A 441 26.72 8.26 2.87
C TYR A 441 27.34 8.31 4.26
N GLY A 442 26.70 7.59 5.21
CA GLY A 442 27.18 7.49 6.59
C GLY A 442 26.96 8.76 7.43
N ILE A 443 26.27 9.77 6.88
CA ILE A 443 25.87 10.94 7.64
C ILE A 443 24.51 10.70 8.30
N ASN A 444 24.40 11.22 9.53
CA ASN A 444 23.12 11.35 10.21
C ASN A 444 22.66 12.80 10.06
N PRO A 445 21.69 13.11 9.20
CA PRO A 445 21.17 14.47 9.09
C PRO A 445 20.41 14.80 10.37
N SER A 446 21.05 15.52 11.29
CA SER A 446 20.39 16.05 12.49
C SER A 446 19.12 16.83 12.11
N PRO A 447 18.00 16.74 12.85
CA PRO A 447 17.85 16.24 14.21
C PRO A 447 17.34 14.78 14.30
N TYR A 448 17.38 14.04 13.24
CA TYR A 448 16.76 12.73 13.14
C TYR A 448 17.70 11.66 13.70
N GLU A 449 17.60 11.35 15.00
CA GLU A 449 18.28 10.20 15.56
C GLU A 449 17.82 8.91 14.87
N GLY A 450 18.77 8.06 14.50
CA GLY A 450 18.50 6.76 13.86
C GLY A 450 18.45 6.77 12.33
N TYR A 451 18.49 7.92 11.67
CA TYR A 451 18.61 8.00 10.20
C TYR A 451 20.06 8.10 9.77
N SER A 452 20.52 7.10 9.05
CA SER A 452 21.79 7.16 8.34
C SER A 452 21.53 7.05 6.85
N VAL A 453 21.97 8.02 6.06
CA VAL A 453 21.89 7.94 4.61
C VAL A 453 22.82 6.80 4.15
N THR A 454 22.24 5.67 3.81
CA THR A 454 22.93 4.46 3.35
C THR A 454 22.12 3.86 2.20
N PHE A 455 22.76 3.61 1.05
CA PHE A 455 22.04 3.00 -0.05
C PHE A 455 21.58 1.58 0.31
N TRP A 456 20.35 1.25 -0.06
CA TRP A 456 19.73 -0.02 0.26
C TRP A 456 18.99 -0.66 -0.93
N ALA A 457 18.82 0.06 -2.04
CA ALA A 457 18.24 -0.45 -3.26
C ALA A 457 19.32 -0.77 -4.31
N ASN A 458 19.16 -1.89 -5.04
CA ASN A 458 20.00 -2.20 -6.22
C ASN A 458 19.42 -1.55 -7.48
N LYS A 459 18.10 -1.44 -7.55
CA LYS A 459 17.36 -0.92 -8.69
C LYS A 459 16.36 0.15 -8.25
N PRO A 460 16.11 1.17 -9.07
CA PRO A 460 15.19 2.25 -8.68
C PRO A 460 13.76 1.80 -8.43
N TYR A 461 13.30 0.73 -9.07
CA TYR A 461 11.97 0.16 -8.84
C TYR A 461 11.82 -0.58 -7.49
N GLN A 462 12.88 -0.63 -6.68
CA GLN A 462 12.84 -1.16 -5.30
C GLN A 462 12.57 -0.06 -4.27
N THR A 463 12.35 1.18 -4.72
CA THR A 463 12.11 2.33 -3.83
C THR A 463 10.75 2.95 -4.10
N ILE A 464 9.95 3.10 -3.04
CA ILE A 464 8.69 3.86 -3.04
C ILE A 464 8.96 5.23 -2.43
N ASN A 465 8.92 6.28 -3.24
CA ASN A 465 9.07 7.67 -2.81
C ASN A 465 7.71 8.29 -2.48
N TYR A 466 7.61 8.93 -1.32
CA TYR A 466 6.36 9.52 -0.83
C TYR A 466 6.61 10.67 0.13
N ALA A 467 5.58 11.47 0.37
CA ALA A 467 5.59 12.54 1.37
C ALA A 467 4.62 12.24 2.53
N SER A 468 3.50 11.56 2.27
CA SER A 468 2.54 11.15 3.29
C SER A 468 1.84 9.83 2.90
N ALA A 469 1.28 9.15 3.89
CA ALA A 469 0.44 7.97 3.77
C ALA A 469 -0.72 8.09 4.77
N HIS A 470 -1.53 7.03 4.93
CA HIS A 470 -2.65 7.02 5.87
C HIS A 470 -2.22 7.24 7.33
N ASP A 471 -1.03 6.77 7.72
CA ASP A 471 -0.44 6.93 9.05
C ASP A 471 0.02 8.36 9.33
N ASN A 472 -0.13 8.77 10.60
CA ASN A 472 0.29 10.06 11.13
C ASN A 472 -0.45 11.25 10.47
N LEU A 473 0.06 12.46 10.62
CA LEU A 473 -0.55 13.66 10.03
C LEU A 473 -0.57 13.58 8.51
N THR A 474 -1.64 14.05 7.86
CA THR A 474 -1.61 14.31 6.42
C THR A 474 -0.50 15.32 6.09
N LEU A 475 -0.07 15.38 4.83
CA LEU A 475 0.93 16.37 4.42
C LEU A 475 0.46 17.79 4.76
N TRP A 476 -0.81 18.11 4.46
CA TRP A 476 -1.37 19.44 4.73
C TRP A 476 -1.41 19.78 6.21
N ASP A 477 -1.81 18.84 7.06
CA ASP A 477 -1.88 19.06 8.51
C ASP A 477 -0.49 19.21 9.12
N LYS A 478 0.50 18.46 8.61
CA LYS A 478 1.91 18.60 9.01
C LYS A 478 2.45 19.99 8.67
N LEU A 479 2.20 20.47 7.44
CA LEU A 479 2.63 21.80 7.00
C LEU A 479 2.00 22.91 7.86
N GLN A 480 0.72 22.81 8.18
CA GLN A 480 0.04 23.76 9.07
C GLN A 480 0.59 23.71 10.48
N THR A 481 0.91 22.51 10.99
CA THR A 481 1.44 22.33 12.36
C THR A 481 2.83 22.95 12.49
N THR A 482 3.69 22.77 11.51
CA THR A 482 5.08 23.28 11.55
C THR A 482 5.20 24.74 11.17
N ASN A 483 4.25 25.31 10.40
CA ASN A 483 4.33 26.63 9.81
C ASN A 483 3.10 27.50 10.14
N LYS A 484 2.66 27.51 11.40
CA LYS A 484 1.42 28.17 11.91
C LYS A 484 1.25 29.64 11.52
N HIS A 485 2.33 30.35 11.22
CA HIS A 485 2.31 31.78 10.92
C HIS A 485 2.46 32.08 9.41
N GLN A 486 2.62 31.05 8.60
CA GLN A 486 2.73 31.23 7.14
C GLN A 486 1.36 31.46 6.51
N LYS A 487 1.36 32.19 5.40
CA LYS A 487 0.14 32.38 4.58
C LYS A 487 -0.23 31.07 3.88
N GLU A 488 -1.52 30.87 3.65
CA GLU A 488 -2.02 29.67 2.94
C GLU A 488 -1.34 29.45 1.61
N ASP A 489 -1.08 30.53 0.81
CA ASP A 489 -0.36 30.42 -0.45
C ASP A 489 1.07 29.88 -0.32
N ASP A 490 1.76 30.17 0.78
CA ASP A 490 3.08 29.60 1.04
C ASP A 490 2.98 28.14 1.46
N LEU A 491 1.97 27.77 2.25
CA LEU A 491 1.69 26.37 2.59
C LEU A 491 1.30 25.55 1.36
N LYS A 492 0.47 26.10 0.45
CA LYS A 492 0.16 25.47 -0.84
C LYS A 492 1.41 25.27 -1.69
N ALA A 493 2.32 26.24 -1.69
CA ALA A 493 3.58 26.12 -2.42
C ALA A 493 4.49 25.04 -1.83
N MET A 494 4.50 24.88 -0.51
CA MET A 494 5.22 23.77 0.16
C MET A 494 4.64 22.40 -0.22
N ASN A 495 3.29 22.27 -0.25
CA ASN A 495 2.62 21.05 -0.72
C ASN A 495 2.95 20.76 -2.19
N LYS A 496 2.86 21.74 -3.08
CA LYS A 496 3.23 21.62 -4.49
C LYS A 496 4.71 21.22 -4.66
N MET A 497 5.61 21.74 -3.83
CA MET A 497 7.02 21.36 -3.85
C MET A 497 7.23 19.91 -3.41
N SER A 498 6.50 19.45 -2.38
CA SER A 498 6.52 18.04 -1.95
C SER A 498 6.16 17.11 -3.11
N ALA A 499 5.06 17.41 -3.81
CA ALA A 499 4.66 16.68 -5.01
C ALA A 499 5.71 16.74 -6.12
N ALA A 500 6.31 17.90 -6.36
CA ALA A 500 7.35 18.05 -7.38
C ALA A 500 8.58 17.20 -7.05
N ILE A 501 9.02 17.18 -5.78
CA ILE A 501 10.14 16.34 -5.33
C ILE A 501 9.81 14.86 -5.61
N VAL A 502 8.65 14.35 -5.15
CA VAL A 502 8.26 12.94 -5.31
C VAL A 502 8.12 12.57 -6.80
N LEU A 503 7.41 13.38 -7.59
CA LEU A 503 7.07 13.04 -8.97
C LEU A 503 8.19 13.29 -9.99
N THR A 504 9.23 14.07 -9.66
CA THR A 504 10.41 14.24 -10.49
C THR A 504 11.61 13.39 -10.05
N SER A 505 11.53 12.71 -8.91
CA SER A 505 12.53 11.75 -8.44
C SER A 505 12.47 10.44 -9.22
N GLN A 506 13.56 9.72 -9.27
CA GLN A 506 13.60 8.32 -9.70
C GLN A 506 12.88 7.44 -8.66
N GLY A 507 12.62 6.16 -8.98
CA GLY A 507 11.82 5.30 -8.11
C GLY A 507 10.33 5.38 -8.43
N ILE A 508 9.50 4.69 -7.64
CA ILE A 508 8.04 4.64 -7.82
C ILE A 508 7.40 5.69 -6.91
N PRO A 509 6.66 6.67 -7.44
CA PRO A 509 5.97 7.68 -6.63
C PRO A 509 4.69 7.12 -6.02
N PHE A 510 4.45 7.51 -4.79
CA PHE A 510 3.27 7.19 -4.01
C PHE A 510 2.77 8.46 -3.29
N PHE A 511 1.47 8.62 -3.16
CA PHE A 511 0.88 9.68 -2.35
C PHE A 511 -0.48 9.28 -1.76
N GLN A 512 -0.75 9.85 -0.59
CA GLN A 512 -2.00 9.65 0.13
C GLN A 512 -3.18 10.26 -0.63
N GLY A 513 -4.28 9.53 -0.70
CA GLY A 513 -5.50 10.03 -1.34
C GLY A 513 -6.01 11.32 -0.72
N GLY A 514 -6.21 12.33 -1.57
CA GLY A 514 -6.59 13.67 -1.19
C GLY A 514 -5.42 14.64 -0.94
N GLU A 515 -4.17 14.19 -1.02
CA GLU A 515 -2.99 15.06 -0.90
C GLU A 515 -3.01 16.17 -1.96
N GLU A 516 -3.47 15.85 -3.15
CA GLU A 516 -3.63 16.75 -4.31
C GLU A 516 -4.76 17.78 -4.16
N ILE A 517 -5.60 17.62 -3.15
CA ILE A 517 -6.68 18.57 -2.79
C ILE A 517 -6.54 19.07 -1.34
N LEU A 518 -5.36 18.91 -0.75
CA LEU A 518 -5.00 19.35 0.60
C LEU A 518 -5.87 18.70 1.69
N ARG A 519 -6.07 17.37 1.61
CA ARG A 519 -6.83 16.59 2.61
C ARG A 519 -6.36 16.91 4.02
N THR A 520 -7.31 17.09 4.93
CA THR A 520 -7.08 17.35 6.34
C THR A 520 -7.88 16.39 7.22
N LYS A 521 -7.34 16.04 8.36
CA LYS A 521 -7.99 15.28 9.44
C LYS A 521 -8.17 16.19 10.68
N GLN A 522 -8.70 17.40 10.43
CA GLN A 522 -8.86 18.44 11.44
C GLN A 522 -10.19 18.30 12.19
N TYR A 523 -10.12 18.37 13.52
CA TYR A 523 -11.30 18.53 14.36
C TYR A 523 -11.86 19.94 14.30
N SER A 524 -13.15 20.09 14.62
CA SER A 524 -13.81 21.42 14.70
C SER A 524 -13.14 22.38 15.69
N GLY A 525 -12.41 21.87 16.67
CA GLY A 525 -11.59 22.64 17.61
C GLY A 525 -10.23 23.10 17.08
N GLY A 526 -9.86 22.78 15.83
CA GLY A 526 -8.63 23.20 15.18
C GLY A 526 -7.41 22.29 15.40
N SER A 527 -7.51 21.24 16.23
CA SER A 527 -6.46 20.20 16.35
C SER A 527 -6.53 19.22 15.20
N PHE A 528 -5.42 18.52 14.92
CA PHE A 528 -5.32 17.51 13.87
C PHE A 528 -5.23 16.11 14.48
N GLU A 529 -5.85 15.13 13.82
CA GLU A 529 -5.78 13.72 14.19
C GLU A 529 -4.59 13.04 13.49
N GLU A 530 -3.68 12.50 14.25
CA GLU A 530 -2.51 11.77 13.73
C GLU A 530 -2.72 10.26 13.65
N ASN A 531 -3.65 9.72 14.45
CA ASN A 531 -3.94 8.29 14.50
C ASN A 531 -5.44 8.05 14.34
N SER A 532 -5.90 8.10 13.09
CA SER A 532 -7.32 8.14 12.77
C SER A 532 -7.92 6.76 12.48
N TYR A 533 -7.24 5.64 12.82
CA TYR A 533 -7.64 4.28 12.42
C TYR A 533 -9.06 3.88 12.84
N ASN A 534 -9.61 4.45 13.92
CA ASN A 534 -10.94 4.19 14.44
C ASN A 534 -11.77 5.47 14.65
N LYS A 535 -11.40 6.55 13.95
CA LYS A 535 -12.11 7.84 14.07
C LYS A 535 -13.30 7.89 13.09
N PRO A 536 -14.30 8.74 13.37
CA PRO A 536 -15.50 8.81 12.54
C PRO A 536 -15.22 9.35 11.13
N ASP A 537 -16.20 9.18 10.23
CA ASP A 537 -16.17 9.69 8.87
C ASP A 537 -15.89 11.20 8.80
N SER A 538 -16.36 11.98 9.77
CA SER A 538 -16.10 13.43 9.85
C SER A 538 -14.62 13.81 9.94
N ILE A 539 -13.75 12.85 10.30
CA ILE A 539 -12.28 13.01 10.34
C ILE A 539 -11.64 12.36 9.12
N ASN A 540 -12.15 11.20 8.69
CA ASN A 540 -11.49 10.37 7.71
C ASN A 540 -11.97 10.58 6.27
N ALA A 541 -13.23 10.94 6.06
CA ALA A 541 -13.80 11.08 4.72
C ALA A 541 -13.08 12.14 3.88
N ILE A 542 -12.98 11.89 2.58
CA ILE A 542 -12.48 12.88 1.61
C ILE A 542 -13.58 13.92 1.35
N ASP A 543 -13.36 15.15 1.77
CA ASP A 543 -14.20 16.30 1.45
C ASP A 543 -13.90 16.79 0.01
N TRP A 544 -14.74 16.43 -0.94
CA TRP A 544 -14.56 16.75 -2.34
C TRP A 544 -14.75 18.25 -2.68
N LYS A 545 -15.33 19.05 -1.79
CA LYS A 545 -15.38 20.53 -1.93
C LYS A 545 -13.98 21.11 -2.02
N ARG A 546 -13.00 20.46 -1.40
CA ARG A 546 -11.61 20.89 -1.46
C ARG A 546 -11.02 20.84 -2.86
N LYS A 547 -11.52 19.97 -3.75
CA LYS A 547 -11.09 19.96 -5.16
C LYS A 547 -11.47 21.25 -5.89
N GLU A 548 -12.65 21.81 -5.59
CA GLU A 548 -13.06 23.11 -6.13
C GLU A 548 -12.19 24.23 -5.55
N THR A 549 -12.08 24.28 -4.23
CA THR A 549 -11.33 25.29 -3.48
C THR A 549 -9.86 25.34 -3.86
N TYR A 550 -9.24 24.17 -3.99
CA TYR A 550 -7.80 23.99 -4.24
C TYR A 550 -7.52 23.40 -5.63
N SER A 551 -8.31 23.81 -6.62
CA SER A 551 -8.18 23.34 -8.00
C SER A 551 -6.81 23.65 -8.62
N ASP A 552 -6.12 24.68 -8.13
CA ASP A 552 -4.76 25.03 -8.51
C ASP A 552 -3.75 23.96 -8.05
N VAL A 553 -3.93 23.38 -6.85
CA VAL A 553 -3.08 22.29 -6.33
C VAL A 553 -3.37 20.99 -7.09
N PHE A 554 -4.65 20.64 -7.28
CA PHE A 554 -5.04 19.48 -8.09
C PHE A 554 -4.43 19.51 -9.50
N ASN A 555 -4.55 20.66 -10.19
CA ASN A 555 -3.99 20.84 -11.53
C ASN A 555 -2.46 20.76 -11.54
N TYR A 556 -1.81 21.16 -10.45
CA TYR A 556 -0.36 21.03 -10.31
C TYR A 556 0.09 19.56 -10.24
N TYR A 557 -0.55 18.73 -9.38
CA TYR A 557 -0.31 17.27 -9.32
C TYR A 557 -0.58 16.60 -10.67
N LYS A 558 -1.72 16.89 -11.28
CA LYS A 558 -2.08 16.39 -12.62
C LYS A 558 -1.02 16.75 -13.66
N GLY A 559 -0.48 17.96 -13.61
CA GLY A 559 0.57 18.43 -14.49
C GLY A 559 1.90 17.68 -14.26
N LEU A 560 2.29 17.45 -13.02
CA LEU A 560 3.50 16.68 -12.67
C LEU A 560 3.37 15.20 -13.08
N ILE A 561 2.21 14.59 -12.89
CA ILE A 561 1.94 13.22 -13.34
C ILE A 561 2.06 13.14 -14.86
N LYS A 562 1.49 14.10 -15.57
CA LYS A 562 1.62 14.20 -17.03
C LYS A 562 3.08 14.36 -17.47
N LEU A 563 3.84 15.22 -16.78
CA LEU A 563 5.28 15.40 -17.01
C LEU A 563 6.04 14.08 -16.88
N ARG A 564 5.87 13.39 -15.75
CA ARG A 564 6.53 12.11 -15.47
C ARG A 564 6.17 11.04 -16.51
N LYS A 565 4.88 10.88 -16.84
CA LYS A 565 4.42 9.90 -17.85
C LYS A 565 4.96 10.20 -19.25
N SER A 566 5.16 11.47 -19.59
CA SER A 566 5.64 11.87 -20.92
C SER A 566 7.15 11.71 -21.10
N HIS A 567 7.94 11.67 -20.01
CA HIS A 567 9.40 11.73 -20.07
C HIS A 567 10.07 10.64 -19.23
N ARG A 568 10.79 9.74 -19.90
CA ARG A 568 11.55 8.64 -19.26
C ARG A 568 12.72 9.15 -18.39
N ALA A 569 13.17 10.36 -18.61
CA ALA A 569 14.19 11.02 -17.80
C ALA A 569 13.83 11.08 -16.30
N PHE A 570 12.53 11.12 -15.95
CA PHE A 570 12.04 11.11 -14.57
C PHE A 570 11.75 9.70 -14.00
N ARG A 571 11.96 8.64 -14.78
CA ARG A 571 11.63 7.26 -14.41
C ARG A 571 12.61 6.26 -15.03
N MET A 572 13.92 6.51 -14.77
CA MET A 572 14.97 5.59 -15.17
C MET A 572 14.84 4.27 -14.42
N ASN A 573 14.95 3.15 -15.11
CA ASN A 573 14.77 1.80 -14.52
C ASN A 573 16.09 1.13 -14.13
N SER A 574 17.23 1.86 -14.23
CA SER A 574 18.56 1.33 -13.98
C SER A 574 19.39 2.29 -13.12
N ASP A 575 20.05 1.74 -12.11
CA ASP A 575 21.05 2.41 -11.28
C ASP A 575 22.17 3.03 -12.12
N THR A 576 22.62 2.32 -13.16
CA THR A 576 23.63 2.80 -14.09
C THR A 576 23.17 4.03 -14.88
N ASN A 577 21.91 4.08 -15.29
CA ASN A 577 21.35 5.24 -15.98
C ASN A 577 21.21 6.43 -15.03
N ILE A 578 20.81 6.19 -13.78
CA ILE A 578 20.74 7.23 -12.74
C ILE A 578 22.14 7.80 -12.47
N GLN A 579 23.14 6.95 -12.28
CA GLN A 579 24.52 7.37 -12.04
C GLN A 579 25.09 8.23 -13.18
N LYS A 580 24.74 7.91 -14.43
CA LYS A 580 25.20 8.65 -15.61
C LYS A 580 24.35 9.88 -15.94
N GLY A 581 23.05 9.78 -15.66
CA GLY A 581 22.05 10.76 -16.10
C GLY A 581 21.79 11.88 -15.10
N ILE A 582 22.01 11.67 -13.81
CA ILE A 582 21.76 12.69 -12.77
C ILE A 582 23.08 13.29 -12.32
N ASN A 583 23.15 14.63 -12.29
CA ASN A 583 24.29 15.35 -11.75
C ASN A 583 23.81 16.49 -10.84
N PHE A 584 24.11 16.41 -9.55
CA PHE A 584 23.75 17.43 -8.58
C PHE A 584 24.64 18.67 -8.73
N LEU A 585 24.00 19.84 -8.70
CA LEU A 585 24.67 21.13 -8.63
C LEU A 585 25.09 21.41 -7.18
N GLU A 586 26.27 22.01 -6.99
CA GLU A 586 26.89 22.09 -5.67
C GLU A 586 26.77 23.49 -5.06
N LYS A 587 26.50 23.51 -3.74
CA LYS A 587 26.56 24.71 -2.91
C LYS A 587 28.04 25.23 -2.91
N GLY A 588 28.20 26.54 -3.00
CA GLY A 588 29.51 27.20 -3.11
C GLY A 588 30.02 27.32 -4.55
N ILE A 589 29.48 26.53 -5.50
CA ILE A 589 29.82 26.61 -6.94
C ILE A 589 28.61 27.15 -7.72
N ASN A 590 27.48 26.51 -7.60
CA ASN A 590 26.29 26.83 -8.39
C ASN A 590 25.32 27.77 -7.65
N PHE A 591 25.31 27.73 -6.32
CA PHE A 591 24.48 28.59 -5.44
C PHE A 591 25.14 28.71 -4.07
N THR A 592 24.71 29.72 -3.27
CA THR A 592 25.28 29.98 -1.94
C THR A 592 24.34 29.66 -0.78
N SER A 593 23.04 29.61 -1.04
CA SER A 593 22.00 29.41 -0.01
C SER A 593 21.93 27.96 0.46
N ASP A 594 21.61 27.76 1.75
CA ASP A 594 21.12 26.49 2.28
C ASP A 594 19.70 26.22 1.81
N ASN A 595 19.20 25.02 2.11
CA ASN A 595 17.83 24.61 1.81
C ASN A 595 17.49 24.71 0.30
N VAL A 596 18.44 24.30 -0.52
CA VAL A 596 18.34 24.25 -1.98
C VAL A 596 18.83 22.90 -2.45
N VAL A 597 18.06 22.26 -3.31
CA VAL A 597 18.49 21.07 -4.06
C VAL A 597 18.33 21.38 -5.54
N ALA A 598 19.40 21.23 -6.31
CA ALA A 598 19.38 21.46 -7.74
C ALA A 598 20.19 20.35 -8.45
N TYR A 599 19.71 19.91 -9.59
CA TYR A 599 20.38 18.87 -10.39
C TYR A 599 20.03 18.97 -11.87
N THR A 600 20.87 18.36 -12.69
CA THR A 600 20.62 18.19 -14.12
C THR A 600 20.26 16.74 -14.41
N ILE A 601 19.46 16.53 -15.45
CA ILE A 601 19.17 15.20 -15.99
C ILE A 601 19.59 15.16 -17.45
N ASP A 602 20.44 14.21 -17.82
CA ASP A 602 20.75 13.88 -19.21
C ASP A 602 19.76 12.87 -19.75
N GLY A 603 18.78 13.34 -20.52
CA GLY A 603 17.75 12.50 -21.12
C GLY A 603 18.26 11.56 -22.21
N ASN A 604 19.49 11.79 -22.72
CA ASN A 604 20.07 10.90 -23.74
C ASN A 604 20.32 9.48 -23.21
N VAL A 605 20.59 9.33 -21.91
CA VAL A 605 20.86 8.01 -21.29
C VAL A 605 19.66 7.05 -21.37
N VAL A 606 18.45 7.59 -21.57
CA VAL A 606 17.20 6.82 -21.69
C VAL A 606 16.43 7.13 -22.99
N ASN A 607 17.11 7.77 -23.96
CA ASN A 607 16.52 8.19 -25.23
C ASN A 607 15.25 9.07 -25.07
N ASP A 608 15.21 9.91 -24.02
CA ASP A 608 14.13 10.86 -23.84
C ASP A 608 14.10 11.91 -24.96
N ALA A 609 12.92 12.43 -25.28
CA ALA A 609 12.77 13.56 -26.20
C ALA A 609 13.50 14.81 -25.68
N TRP A 610 13.42 15.08 -24.37
CA TRP A 610 14.13 16.16 -23.71
C TRP A 610 15.54 15.75 -23.34
N LYS A 611 16.54 16.33 -24.03
CA LYS A 611 17.94 15.92 -23.94
C LYS A 611 18.67 16.47 -22.71
N SER A 612 18.24 17.62 -22.20
CA SER A 612 18.86 18.25 -21.03
C SER A 612 17.77 18.93 -20.21
N ILE A 613 17.70 18.56 -18.93
CA ILE A 613 16.70 19.06 -17.99
C ILE A 613 17.44 19.58 -16.75
N VAL A 614 16.97 20.66 -16.16
CA VAL A 614 17.42 21.15 -14.85
C VAL A 614 16.24 21.17 -13.90
N VAL A 615 16.41 20.62 -12.73
CA VAL A 615 15.42 20.67 -11.65
C VAL A 615 16.00 21.45 -10.48
N ILE A 616 15.23 22.38 -9.91
CA ILE A 616 15.64 23.21 -8.78
C ILE A 616 14.52 23.30 -7.76
N PHE A 617 14.81 22.98 -6.52
CA PHE A 617 13.96 23.17 -5.37
C PHE A 617 14.55 24.26 -4.47
N ASN A 618 13.86 25.39 -4.35
CA ASN A 618 14.19 26.47 -3.42
C ASN A 618 13.16 26.48 -2.28
N ALA A 619 13.51 25.89 -1.17
CA ALA A 619 12.64 25.85 0.03
C ALA A 619 12.91 27.03 1.00
N ASN A 620 13.60 28.08 0.55
CA ASN A 620 13.78 29.30 1.33
C ASN A 620 12.58 30.26 1.20
N ASN A 621 12.40 31.11 2.19
CA ASN A 621 11.41 32.21 2.18
C ASN A 621 11.84 33.43 1.35
N GLU A 622 12.93 33.31 0.61
CA GLU A 622 13.48 34.35 -0.26
C GLU A 622 13.87 33.78 -1.63
N LYS A 623 14.00 34.67 -2.61
CA LYS A 623 14.51 34.30 -3.93
C LYS A 623 16.01 34.02 -3.86
N ILE A 624 16.47 33.05 -4.65
CA ILE A 624 17.87 32.69 -4.78
C ILE A 624 18.31 32.76 -6.22
N GLN A 625 19.63 32.86 -6.44
CA GLN A 625 20.23 32.70 -7.75
C GLN A 625 20.94 31.35 -7.84
N VAL A 626 20.67 30.62 -8.93
CA VAL A 626 21.34 29.36 -9.24
C VAL A 626 22.06 29.49 -10.58
N THR A 627 23.31 29.07 -10.64
CA THR A 627 24.07 28.96 -11.89
C THR A 627 23.86 27.56 -12.47
N ILE A 628 23.39 27.52 -13.70
CA ILE A 628 23.06 26.32 -14.46
C ILE A 628 23.89 26.24 -15.74
N PRO A 629 23.91 25.11 -16.48
CA PRO A 629 24.58 25.06 -17.79
C PRO A 629 24.07 26.15 -18.73
N LYS A 630 24.99 26.83 -19.42
CA LYS A 630 24.64 27.94 -20.33
C LYS A 630 23.91 27.44 -21.57
N LYS A 631 22.64 27.70 -21.66
CA LYS A 631 21.70 27.34 -22.75
C LYS A 631 20.50 28.29 -22.75
N ASP A 632 19.62 28.14 -23.76
CA ASP A 632 18.29 28.68 -23.73
C ASP A 632 17.35 27.62 -23.13
N TRP A 633 16.60 27.99 -22.14
CA TRP A 633 15.77 27.10 -21.34
C TRP A 633 14.29 27.47 -21.41
N VAL A 634 13.44 26.47 -21.44
CA VAL A 634 11.98 26.59 -21.30
C VAL A 634 11.58 26.13 -19.91
N ILE A 635 10.82 26.93 -19.19
CA ILE A 635 10.25 26.59 -17.90
C ILE A 635 9.00 25.74 -18.14
N VAL A 636 8.91 24.56 -17.56
CA VAL A 636 7.75 23.67 -17.65
C VAL A 636 7.10 23.41 -16.29
N VAL A 637 7.80 23.72 -15.20
CA VAL A 637 7.29 23.74 -13.82
C VAL A 637 7.79 25.00 -13.14
N ASN A 638 6.87 25.72 -12.50
CA ASN A 638 7.18 26.87 -11.65
C ASN A 638 6.31 26.82 -10.37
N ARG A 639 6.26 27.89 -9.57
CA ARG A 639 5.48 27.96 -8.34
C ARG A 639 3.96 27.74 -8.57
N GLU A 640 3.43 28.19 -9.71
CA GLU A 640 2.01 28.23 -9.99
C GLU A 640 1.50 27.03 -10.80
N SER A 641 2.31 26.56 -11.74
CA SER A 641 1.91 25.58 -12.74
C SER A 641 2.96 24.52 -12.97
N ALA A 642 2.51 23.31 -13.33
CA ALA A 642 3.35 22.19 -13.72
C ALA A 642 2.79 21.52 -14.99
N GLY A 643 3.67 20.90 -15.78
CA GLY A 643 3.28 20.11 -16.95
C GLY A 643 4.34 20.06 -18.01
N ILE A 644 3.89 20.00 -19.29
CA ILE A 644 4.76 19.89 -20.47
C ILE A 644 4.63 21.10 -21.40
N LYS A 645 4.03 22.19 -20.94
CA LYS A 645 3.84 23.42 -21.73
C LYS A 645 4.92 24.44 -21.38
N ASN A 646 5.22 25.33 -22.32
CA ASN A 646 6.09 26.48 -22.08
C ASN A 646 5.37 27.48 -21.14
N LEU A 647 5.96 27.73 -19.97
CA LEU A 647 5.49 28.68 -18.95
C LEU A 647 6.36 29.94 -18.92
N GLY A 648 7.43 30.01 -19.71
CA GLY A 648 8.38 31.10 -19.78
C GLY A 648 9.75 30.62 -20.25
N GLU A 649 10.64 31.54 -20.55
CA GLU A 649 11.97 31.24 -21.07
C GLU A 649 13.06 31.92 -20.25
N ILE A 650 14.23 31.30 -20.18
CA ILE A 650 15.44 31.80 -19.52
C ILE A 650 16.60 31.64 -20.50
N ASN A 651 17.34 32.71 -20.72
CA ASN A 651 18.51 32.70 -21.57
C ASN A 651 19.76 32.82 -20.72
N GLY A 652 20.77 31.98 -20.99
CA GLY A 652 22.05 32.03 -20.32
C GLY A 652 22.24 30.97 -19.21
N ASP A 653 23.02 31.35 -18.20
CA ASP A 653 23.48 30.42 -17.15
C ASP A 653 23.02 30.80 -15.72
N LYS A 654 22.22 31.85 -15.55
CA LYS A 654 21.77 32.34 -14.26
C LYS A 654 20.24 32.32 -14.16
N VAL A 655 19.75 31.65 -13.15
CA VAL A 655 18.30 31.53 -12.88
C VAL A 655 18.00 32.14 -11.52
N ILE A 656 17.01 33.06 -11.49
CA ILE A 656 16.44 33.55 -10.24
C ILE A 656 15.22 32.69 -9.93
N VAL A 657 15.31 31.93 -8.83
CA VAL A 657 14.23 31.05 -8.37
C VAL A 657 13.50 31.72 -7.20
N PRO A 658 12.21 32.03 -7.33
CA PRO A 658 11.42 32.63 -6.24
C PRO A 658 11.40 31.79 -4.97
N LYS A 659 10.93 32.37 -3.86
CA LYS A 659 10.72 31.66 -2.60
C LYS A 659 9.76 30.46 -2.76
N ASN A 660 9.96 29.40 -2.02
CA ASN A 660 9.09 28.21 -1.98
C ASN A 660 8.69 27.75 -3.40
N THR A 661 9.69 27.53 -4.28
CA THR A 661 9.45 27.28 -5.71
C THR A 661 10.22 26.07 -6.19
N SER A 662 9.53 25.21 -6.93
CA SER A 662 10.13 24.19 -7.78
C SER A 662 10.24 24.68 -9.20
N TYR A 663 11.41 24.56 -9.83
CA TYR A 663 11.60 24.78 -11.26
C TYR A 663 12.00 23.49 -11.96
N VAL A 664 11.35 23.22 -13.09
CA VAL A 664 11.86 22.27 -14.09
C VAL A 664 12.08 23.05 -15.38
N LEU A 665 13.30 23.03 -15.85
CA LEU A 665 13.75 23.73 -17.06
C LEU A 665 14.18 22.69 -18.09
N VAL A 666 13.85 22.92 -19.34
CA VAL A 666 14.17 22.03 -20.45
C VAL A 666 14.96 22.80 -21.49
N ASP A 667 16.01 22.19 -22.03
CA ASP A 667 16.75 22.76 -23.18
C ASP A 667 15.79 23.09 -24.34
N LYS A 668 15.77 24.36 -24.74
CA LYS A 668 14.83 24.88 -25.73
C LYS A 668 14.86 24.11 -27.05
N LYS A 669 16.05 23.72 -27.52
CA LYS A 669 16.20 22.98 -28.78
C LYS A 669 15.49 21.63 -28.72
N SER A 670 15.64 20.89 -27.59
CA SER A 670 14.98 19.61 -27.43
C SER A 670 13.50 19.73 -27.11
N PHE A 671 13.07 20.84 -26.50
CA PHE A 671 11.66 21.13 -26.27
C PHE A 671 10.88 21.39 -27.58
N GLU A 672 11.49 22.11 -28.53
CA GLU A 672 10.87 22.46 -29.82
C GLU A 672 10.91 21.31 -30.85
N ASN A 673 11.86 20.39 -30.74
CA ASN A 673 11.99 19.21 -31.61
C ASN A 673 11.14 18.04 -31.06
N LYS A 674 9.82 18.15 -31.16
CA LYS A 674 8.88 17.10 -30.78
C LYS A 674 8.83 15.97 -31.82
#